data_e9b0f14a4287189fe82fb9b8f273f090
#
_entry.id   e9b0f14a4287189fe82fb9b8f273f090
#
_cell.length_a   1.000
_cell.length_b   1.000
_cell.length_c   1.000
_cell.angle_alpha   90.00
_cell.angle_beta   90.00
_cell.angle_gamma   90.00
#
_symmetry.space_group_name_H-M   'P 1'
#
loop_
_entity.id
_entity.type
_entity.pdbx_description
1 polymer ?
#
loop_
_entity_poly.entity_id
_entity_poly.type
_entity_poly.pdbx_seq_one_letter_code
_entity_poly.pdbx_strand_id
1 'polypeptide(L)'
;MQINITDNEISWAERILLSPGKHLSDEQKAVIRCFENKDIIACPGSGKTTALVAKLLILSRKKPLKNNRGICVFTHTNVAINEIKDHALFASQNLFNYPNYFGTIQCFIDKYLAIPAYILKFNKRLRYIDNEVFNSVIERSYNSLHSAKAWFDKRREGGLEYLQRLRFNKDNFGISLKIDGREFIGIDTPTYREINCLKLRILKWGYLCYKDAYSLAFEYLREHPGVRGFISKRFAYVFIDEMQDSSTIQVELLNKIFNDNVVIQKIGDINQSIFDYDGDLECGWTINNSRTMCIAGSKRFPSSIASKVERLCVHQQTITGNGRQTEITPMIIVYNDSTVQQVLSKYGEIIIRNNLHQNDKRIFKAIGWRGKPHDRERTIPSYWNDYSKEVKIRRTEFNNLKSYLDSQSDDSIYSQGVNFYRRRLVEAFLKCLRIVGIPENGRTFTDKKLNKYILENRPNFYKDFRINLAKWCMKIHRKEEVYEEIKNFITNEFKNIFNFDVNSELLSFINSTNSEEGNEGAICSNNIYKYSSGEDEVNIEVSTIHNVKGETHTATCYLETYFRDYDIKRILDFIIGNGNNPNGKVLIKNLKMSFVGMSRPSHLLCVAIHNDNILGREEELRNSGWDINNDLVGGMAVYN
;
A
#
# COMPACT_ATOMS: atom_id res chain seq x y z
N MET A 1 33.22 20.01 1.16
CA MET A 1 33.13 19.93 -0.31
C MET A 1 31.65 19.68 -0.62
N GLN A 2 31.07 20.54 -1.42
CA GLN A 2 29.72 20.36 -1.96
C GLN A 2 29.81 19.22 -3.01
N ILE A 3 28.91 18.24 -2.96
CA ILE A 3 28.89 17.17 -3.95
C ILE A 3 28.48 17.78 -5.29
N ASN A 4 29.32 17.64 -6.30
CA ASN A 4 28.99 18.02 -7.67
C ASN A 4 28.73 16.74 -8.48
N ILE A 5 27.63 16.72 -9.22
CA ILE A 5 27.24 15.63 -10.12
C ILE A 5 27.40 16.10 -11.57
N THR A 6 28.20 15.40 -12.32
CA THR A 6 28.50 15.68 -13.73
C THR A 6 27.49 15.02 -14.67
N ASP A 7 27.41 15.50 -15.91
CA ASP A 7 26.58 14.91 -16.96
C ASP A 7 26.97 13.46 -17.27
N ASN A 8 28.26 13.14 -17.22
CA ASN A 8 28.74 11.77 -17.42
C ASN A 8 28.25 10.81 -16.35
N GLU A 9 28.13 11.26 -15.09
CA GLU A 9 27.60 10.44 -14.00
C GLU A 9 26.10 10.22 -14.15
N ILE A 10 25.38 11.24 -14.62
CA ILE A 10 23.94 11.11 -14.94
C ILE A 10 23.76 10.13 -16.10
N SER A 11 24.51 10.30 -17.19
CA SER A 11 24.45 9.39 -18.36
C SER A 11 24.83 7.95 -17.99
N TRP A 12 25.73 7.76 -17.03
CA TRP A 12 26.02 6.44 -16.50
C TRP A 12 24.83 5.85 -15.74
N ALA A 13 24.15 6.62 -14.89
CA ALA A 13 22.97 6.17 -14.16
C ALA A 13 21.80 5.89 -15.13
N GLU A 14 21.60 6.71 -16.17
CA GLU A 14 20.61 6.49 -17.23
C GLU A 14 20.78 5.13 -17.91
N ARG A 15 22.02 4.76 -18.27
CA ARG A 15 22.33 3.47 -18.92
C ARG A 15 22.00 2.26 -18.05
N ILE A 16 22.03 2.42 -16.74
CA ILE A 16 21.69 1.34 -15.80
C ILE A 16 20.18 1.24 -15.60
N LEU A 17 19.50 2.38 -15.50
CA LEU A 17 18.09 2.44 -15.03
C LEU A 17 17.07 2.49 -16.16
N LEU A 18 17.47 2.97 -17.34
CA LEU A 18 16.54 3.24 -18.43
C LEU A 18 16.81 2.31 -19.62
N SER A 19 15.76 1.99 -20.35
CA SER A 19 15.89 1.30 -21.63
C SER A 19 16.68 2.15 -22.62
N PRO A 20 17.40 1.53 -23.58
CA PRO A 20 18.14 2.26 -24.60
C PRO A 20 17.30 3.36 -25.29
N GLY A 21 17.89 4.53 -25.46
CA GLY A 21 17.23 5.69 -26.07
C GLY A 21 16.29 6.50 -25.16
N LYS A 22 16.13 6.11 -23.90
CA LYS A 22 15.36 6.89 -22.91
C LYS A 22 16.31 7.69 -22.03
N HIS A 23 15.91 8.94 -21.72
CA HIS A 23 16.69 9.88 -20.91
C HIS A 23 15.85 10.44 -19.76
N LEU A 24 16.55 10.89 -18.71
CA LEU A 24 15.95 11.68 -17.63
C LEU A 24 15.60 13.08 -18.15
N SER A 25 14.50 13.65 -17.67
CA SER A 25 14.14 15.03 -17.98
C SER A 25 15.10 16.02 -17.29
N ASP A 26 15.14 17.27 -17.77
CA ASP A 26 15.97 18.30 -17.16
C ASP A 26 15.56 18.59 -15.71
N GLU A 27 14.25 18.51 -15.40
CA GLU A 27 13.73 18.59 -14.04
C GLU A 27 14.26 17.46 -13.15
N GLN A 28 14.25 16.21 -13.64
CA GLN A 28 14.83 15.07 -12.93
C GLN A 28 16.34 15.24 -12.71
N LYS A 29 17.08 15.72 -13.73
CA LYS A 29 18.52 16.01 -13.63
C LYS A 29 18.79 17.11 -12.60
N ALA A 30 17.97 18.15 -12.56
CA ALA A 30 18.07 19.21 -11.56
C ALA A 30 17.87 18.67 -10.13
N VAL A 31 16.88 17.80 -9.91
CA VAL A 31 16.64 17.13 -8.62
C VAL A 31 17.84 16.24 -8.22
N ILE A 32 18.44 15.52 -9.19
CA ILE A 32 19.61 14.67 -8.95
C ILE A 32 20.80 15.52 -8.50
N ARG A 33 21.03 16.69 -9.09
CA ARG A 33 22.15 17.60 -8.75
C ARG A 33 21.92 18.39 -7.46
N CYS A 34 20.70 18.51 -6.99
CA CYS A 34 20.38 19.29 -5.80
C CYS A 34 20.78 18.56 -4.52
N PHE A 35 21.54 19.21 -3.62
CA PHE A 35 21.92 18.75 -2.30
C PHE A 35 21.57 19.77 -1.20
N GLU A 36 20.41 20.36 -1.32
CA GLU A 36 19.83 21.29 -0.35
C GLU A 36 18.53 20.71 0.24
N ASN A 37 18.07 21.30 1.34
CA ASN A 37 16.74 20.99 1.89
C ASN A 37 15.67 21.42 0.89
N LYS A 38 14.93 20.45 0.31
CA LYS A 38 13.92 20.70 -0.70
C LYS A 38 12.68 19.84 -0.51
N ASP A 39 11.55 20.44 -0.87
CA ASP A 39 10.29 19.75 -1.11
C ASP A 39 10.17 19.51 -2.62
N ILE A 40 10.19 18.23 -3.05
CA ILE A 40 10.16 17.83 -4.45
C ILE A 40 8.77 17.34 -4.78
N ILE A 41 8.01 18.16 -5.51
CA ILE A 41 6.65 17.85 -5.96
C ILE A 41 6.75 17.19 -7.32
N ALA A 42 6.23 15.98 -7.44
CA ALA A 42 6.37 15.18 -8.66
C ALA A 42 5.01 14.63 -9.08
N CYS A 43 4.55 14.99 -10.28
CA CYS A 43 3.27 14.53 -10.79
C CYS A 43 3.21 12.99 -10.98
N PRO A 44 1.99 12.41 -11.12
CA PRO A 44 1.84 10.98 -11.36
C PRO A 44 2.58 10.54 -12.63
N GLY A 45 3.42 9.50 -12.52
CA GLY A 45 4.18 8.98 -13.66
C GLY A 45 5.40 9.82 -14.08
N SER A 46 5.80 10.82 -13.31
CA SER A 46 6.98 11.66 -13.59
C SER A 46 8.33 10.96 -13.39
N GLY A 47 8.35 9.74 -12.86
CA GLY A 47 9.58 9.00 -12.58
C GLY A 47 10.34 9.52 -11.35
N LYS A 48 9.64 9.98 -10.31
CA LYS A 48 10.22 10.44 -9.03
C LYS A 48 11.15 9.38 -8.41
N THR A 49 10.70 8.12 -8.32
CA THR A 49 11.49 7.01 -7.77
C THR A 49 12.73 6.74 -8.63
N THR A 50 12.60 6.81 -9.97
CA THR A 50 13.75 6.67 -10.90
C THR A 50 14.79 7.76 -10.66
N ALA A 51 14.37 9.02 -10.47
CA ALA A 51 15.29 10.13 -10.17
C ALA A 51 16.00 9.93 -8.82
N LEU A 52 15.27 9.46 -7.81
CA LEU A 52 15.83 9.13 -6.49
C LEU A 52 16.86 7.99 -6.62
N VAL A 53 16.51 6.89 -7.31
CA VAL A 53 17.43 5.75 -7.51
C VAL A 53 18.68 6.18 -8.28
N ALA A 54 18.55 6.98 -9.34
CA ALA A 54 19.68 7.53 -10.09
C ALA A 54 20.62 8.33 -9.18
N LYS A 55 20.06 9.20 -8.34
CA LYS A 55 20.80 9.98 -7.34
C LYS A 55 21.54 9.08 -6.35
N LEU A 56 20.86 8.05 -5.82
CA LEU A 56 21.46 7.10 -4.89
C LEU A 56 22.61 6.29 -5.52
N LEU A 57 22.46 5.86 -6.76
CA LEU A 57 23.51 5.17 -7.52
C LEU A 57 24.75 6.06 -7.70
N ILE A 58 24.56 7.32 -8.08
CA ILE A 58 25.67 8.27 -8.22
C ILE A 58 26.35 8.52 -6.88
N LEU A 59 25.57 8.72 -5.81
CA LEU A 59 26.08 8.90 -4.46
C LEU A 59 26.86 7.68 -3.96
N SER A 60 26.48 6.48 -4.36
CA SER A 60 27.19 5.26 -3.96
C SER A 60 28.65 5.23 -4.46
N ARG A 61 28.91 5.81 -5.62
CA ARG A 61 30.27 5.94 -6.21
C ARG A 61 31.09 7.06 -5.57
N LYS A 62 30.43 8.02 -4.91
CA LYS A 62 31.08 9.15 -4.23
C LYS A 62 31.41 8.87 -2.76
N LYS A 63 31.26 7.63 -2.33
CA LYS A 63 31.63 7.21 -0.98
C LYS A 63 33.13 7.00 -0.81
N PRO A 64 33.68 7.21 0.40
CA PRO A 64 33.01 7.62 1.62
C PRO A 64 32.59 9.10 1.61
N LEU A 65 31.40 9.40 2.15
CA LEU A 65 30.99 10.79 2.36
C LEU A 65 31.82 11.44 3.48
N LYS A 66 31.83 12.78 3.51
CA LYS A 66 32.56 13.54 4.56
C LYS A 66 32.24 13.01 5.95
N ASN A 67 33.28 12.77 6.75
CA ASN A 67 33.20 12.19 8.09
C ASN A 67 32.57 10.79 8.13
N ASN A 68 32.67 10.03 7.06
CA ASN A 68 32.09 8.69 6.92
C ASN A 68 30.58 8.62 7.23
N ARG A 69 29.87 9.72 6.96
CA ARG A 69 28.41 9.79 7.18
C ARG A 69 27.67 8.97 6.14
N GLY A 70 26.49 8.49 6.51
CA GLY A 70 25.62 7.69 5.66
C GLY A 70 24.50 8.49 4.99
N ILE A 71 23.72 7.75 4.23
CA ILE A 71 22.48 8.18 3.59
C ILE A 71 21.33 7.45 4.28
N CYS A 72 20.26 8.18 4.61
CA CYS A 72 19.02 7.62 5.13
C CYS A 72 17.92 7.75 4.07
N VAL A 73 17.29 6.65 3.70
CA VAL A 73 16.18 6.62 2.74
C VAL A 73 14.96 6.05 3.43
N PHE A 74 13.89 6.84 3.48
CA PHE A 74 12.59 6.43 3.95
C PHE A 74 11.66 6.19 2.77
N THR A 75 10.97 5.07 2.80
CA THR A 75 9.88 4.75 1.89
C THR A 75 8.64 4.36 2.69
N HIS A 76 7.47 4.45 2.09
CA HIS A 76 6.23 4.10 2.77
C HIS A 76 6.03 2.59 2.90
N THR A 77 6.56 1.79 1.96
CA THR A 77 6.37 0.34 1.90
C THR A 77 7.69 -0.41 1.74
N ASN A 78 7.72 -1.66 2.20
CA ASN A 78 8.85 -2.55 1.95
C ASN A 78 8.99 -2.93 0.47
N VAL A 79 7.90 -2.85 -0.31
CA VAL A 79 7.93 -3.08 -1.76
C VAL A 79 8.80 -2.03 -2.44
N ALA A 80 8.62 -0.74 -2.11
CA ALA A 80 9.44 0.34 -2.64
C ALA A 80 10.93 0.21 -2.25
N ILE A 81 11.21 -0.31 -1.04
CA ILE A 81 12.60 -0.61 -0.63
C ILE A 81 13.20 -1.72 -1.50
N ASN A 82 12.42 -2.76 -1.80
CA ASN A 82 12.88 -3.86 -2.64
C ASN A 82 13.10 -3.39 -4.08
N GLU A 83 12.20 -2.57 -4.63
CA GLU A 83 12.36 -1.97 -5.95
C GLU A 83 13.66 -1.14 -6.04
N ILE A 84 13.93 -0.30 -5.04
CA ILE A 84 15.20 0.43 -4.96
C ILE A 84 16.38 -0.53 -4.88
N LYS A 85 16.27 -1.63 -4.13
CA LYS A 85 17.32 -2.64 -4.02
C LYS A 85 17.55 -3.35 -5.35
N ASP A 86 16.50 -3.81 -6.01
CA ASP A 86 16.59 -4.56 -7.26
C ASP A 86 17.29 -3.72 -8.36
N HIS A 87 16.97 -2.44 -8.44
CA HIS A 87 17.66 -1.52 -9.36
C HIS A 87 19.09 -1.17 -8.95
N ALA A 88 19.40 -1.17 -7.66
CA ALA A 88 20.71 -0.71 -7.15
C ALA A 88 21.70 -1.86 -6.83
N LEU A 89 21.22 -3.09 -6.60
CA LEU A 89 22.05 -4.24 -6.19
C LEU A 89 23.15 -4.57 -7.21
N PHE A 90 22.85 -4.49 -8.50
CA PHE A 90 23.83 -4.75 -9.56
C PHE A 90 24.95 -3.70 -9.64
N ALA A 91 24.69 -2.48 -9.16
CA ALA A 91 25.61 -1.35 -9.31
C ALA A 91 26.35 -0.99 -8.01
N SER A 92 25.85 -1.35 -6.83
CA SER A 92 26.47 -0.95 -5.57
C SER A 92 25.98 -1.74 -4.35
N GLN A 93 26.65 -2.85 -4.05
CA GLN A 93 26.40 -3.66 -2.83
C GLN A 93 26.61 -2.85 -1.53
N ASN A 94 27.50 -1.86 -1.53
CA ASN A 94 27.80 -1.06 -0.33
C ASN A 94 26.76 0.01 0.01
N LEU A 95 25.76 0.23 -0.85
CA LEU A 95 24.72 1.23 -0.59
C LEU A 95 23.84 0.86 0.60
N PHE A 96 23.59 -0.44 0.82
CA PHE A 96 22.69 -0.95 1.87
C PHE A 96 23.40 -1.26 3.18
N ASN A 97 24.73 -1.14 3.23
CA ASN A 97 25.52 -1.40 4.42
C ASN A 97 25.62 -0.17 5.32
N TYR A 98 26.00 -0.40 6.60
CA TYR A 98 26.36 0.69 7.51
C TYR A 98 27.38 1.64 6.87
N PRO A 99 27.27 2.96 7.04
CA PRO A 99 26.39 3.73 7.94
C PRO A 99 25.02 4.07 7.37
N ASN A 100 24.65 3.60 6.18
CA ASN A 100 23.38 3.94 5.55
C ASN A 100 22.19 3.26 6.24
N TYR A 101 21.00 3.76 5.94
CA TYR A 101 19.73 3.19 6.38
C TYR A 101 18.72 3.24 5.24
N PHE A 102 18.06 2.12 4.97
CA PHE A 102 16.93 2.00 4.04
C PHE A 102 15.80 1.29 4.76
N GLY A 103 14.66 1.92 4.85
CA GLY A 103 13.52 1.35 5.57
C GLY A 103 12.32 2.27 5.65
N THR A 104 11.26 1.81 6.31
CA THR A 104 10.11 2.65 6.59
C THR A 104 10.40 3.59 7.77
N ILE A 105 9.65 4.71 7.82
CA ILE A 105 9.71 5.65 8.95
C ILE A 105 9.42 4.91 10.27
N GLN A 106 8.41 4.02 10.27
CA GLN A 106 8.06 3.22 11.45
C GLN A 106 9.24 2.38 11.94
N CYS A 107 9.87 1.60 11.04
CA CYS A 107 11.00 0.75 11.42
C CYS A 107 12.20 1.56 11.98
N PHE A 108 12.41 2.77 11.46
CA PHE A 108 13.46 3.65 11.96
C PHE A 108 13.15 4.13 13.38
N ILE A 109 11.94 4.61 13.60
CA ILE A 109 11.48 5.09 14.91
C ILE A 109 11.52 3.95 15.93
N ASP A 110 11.05 2.77 15.57
CA ASP A 110 11.08 1.60 16.44
C ASP A 110 12.52 1.25 16.84
N LYS A 111 13.42 1.17 15.86
CA LYS A 111 14.80 0.73 16.07
C LYS A 111 15.65 1.71 16.87
N TYR A 112 15.52 3.00 16.58
CA TYR A 112 16.45 4.01 17.12
C TYR A 112 15.87 4.84 18.26
N LEU A 113 14.55 4.79 18.47
CA LEU A 113 13.89 5.59 19.51
C LEU A 113 13.03 4.74 20.45
N ALA A 114 11.97 4.08 19.95
CA ALA A 114 10.98 3.43 20.80
C ALA A 114 11.56 2.22 21.55
N ILE A 115 12.33 1.34 20.91
CA ILE A 115 12.95 0.19 21.56
C ILE A 115 14.00 0.63 22.60
N PRO A 116 14.95 1.53 22.28
CA PRO A 116 15.87 2.08 23.28
C PRO A 116 15.16 2.75 24.46
N ALA A 117 14.15 3.57 24.20
CA ALA A 117 13.34 4.21 25.23
C ALA A 117 12.68 3.18 26.16
N TYR A 118 12.08 2.15 25.58
CA TYR A 118 11.44 1.08 26.34
C TYR A 118 12.43 0.34 27.25
N ILE A 119 13.61 -0.02 26.72
CA ILE A 119 14.65 -0.72 27.46
C ILE A 119 15.14 0.15 28.65
N LEU A 120 15.39 1.43 28.41
CA LEU A 120 15.80 2.37 29.47
C LEU A 120 14.73 2.52 30.56
N LYS A 121 13.46 2.64 30.15
CA LYS A 121 12.34 2.87 31.09
C LYS A 121 11.99 1.66 31.92
N PHE A 122 12.06 0.46 31.36
CA PHE A 122 11.55 -0.76 32.00
C PHE A 122 12.64 -1.81 32.32
N ASN A 123 13.86 -1.59 31.88
CA ASN A 123 14.98 -2.55 31.97
C ASN A 123 14.61 -3.95 31.43
N LYS A 124 13.82 -4.00 30.37
CA LYS A 124 13.29 -5.22 29.74
C LYS A 124 13.32 -5.10 28.22
N ARG A 125 13.36 -6.23 27.54
CA ARG A 125 13.18 -6.26 26.09
C ARG A 125 11.70 -6.05 25.75
N LEU A 126 11.44 -5.22 24.75
CA LEU A 126 10.13 -5.06 24.14
C LEU A 126 9.76 -6.35 23.39
N ARG A 127 8.52 -6.79 23.48
CA ARG A 127 8.04 -8.00 22.80
C ARG A 127 7.56 -7.71 21.39
N TYR A 128 6.60 -6.78 21.25
CA TYR A 128 6.00 -6.47 19.96
C TYR A 128 5.62 -4.98 19.84
N ILE A 129 5.85 -4.43 18.65
CA ILE A 129 5.24 -3.18 18.19
C ILE A 129 4.37 -3.55 16.99
N ASP A 130 3.09 -3.80 17.22
CA ASP A 130 2.14 -4.21 16.20
C ASP A 130 0.70 -3.97 16.66
N ASN A 131 -0.14 -3.38 15.78
CA ASN A 131 -1.51 -3.04 16.13
C ASN A 131 -2.40 -4.29 16.31
N GLU A 132 -2.23 -5.33 15.49
CA GLU A 132 -3.05 -6.55 15.57
C GLU A 132 -2.74 -7.32 16.85
N VAL A 133 -1.44 -7.46 17.17
CA VAL A 133 -1.00 -8.11 18.42
C VAL A 133 -1.48 -7.32 19.63
N PHE A 134 -1.32 -5.99 19.62
CA PHE A 134 -1.81 -5.12 20.67
C PHE A 134 -3.32 -5.25 20.88
N ASN A 135 -4.10 -5.21 19.81
CA ASN A 135 -5.56 -5.37 19.85
C ASN A 135 -5.97 -6.75 20.40
N SER A 136 -5.26 -7.82 20.03
CA SER A 136 -5.54 -9.15 20.56
C SER A 136 -5.26 -9.28 22.06
N VAL A 137 -4.26 -8.57 22.59
CA VAL A 137 -3.97 -8.52 24.03
C VAL A 137 -5.06 -7.76 24.78
N ILE A 138 -5.57 -6.65 24.22
CA ILE A 138 -6.71 -5.91 24.79
C ILE A 138 -7.94 -6.79 24.82
N GLU A 139 -8.27 -7.47 23.73
CA GLU A 139 -9.44 -8.35 23.61
C GLU A 139 -9.44 -9.44 24.70
N ARG A 140 -8.30 -10.11 24.89
CA ARG A 140 -8.15 -11.12 25.96
C ARG A 140 -8.29 -10.53 27.35
N SER A 141 -7.88 -9.29 27.55
CA SER A 141 -7.92 -8.60 28.85
C SER A 141 -9.28 -7.93 29.12
N TYR A 142 -10.12 -7.73 28.11
CA TYR A 142 -11.38 -6.99 28.23
C TYR A 142 -12.34 -7.61 29.24
N ASN A 143 -12.44 -8.95 29.23
CA ASN A 143 -13.33 -9.67 30.15
C ASN A 143 -12.91 -9.60 31.62
N SER A 144 -11.66 -9.20 31.92
CA SER A 144 -11.17 -8.98 33.29
C SER A 144 -11.46 -7.59 33.84
N LEU A 145 -12.08 -6.70 33.04
CA LEU A 145 -12.47 -5.37 33.45
C LEU A 145 -13.89 -5.40 34.04
N HIS A 146 -14.08 -4.87 35.22
CA HIS A 146 -15.36 -4.83 35.91
C HIS A 146 -16.04 -3.47 35.75
N SER A 147 -15.43 -2.41 36.25
CA SER A 147 -15.99 -1.05 36.22
C SER A 147 -16.08 -0.50 34.81
N ALA A 148 -15.06 -0.71 34.00
CA ALA A 148 -15.03 -0.23 32.62
C ALA A 148 -16.07 -0.97 31.75
N LYS A 149 -16.16 -2.31 31.87
CA LYS A 149 -17.14 -3.09 31.13
C LYS A 149 -18.56 -2.68 31.49
N ALA A 150 -18.89 -2.60 32.79
CA ALA A 150 -20.20 -2.15 33.25
C ALA A 150 -20.55 -0.73 32.79
N TRP A 151 -19.55 0.16 32.66
CA TRP A 151 -19.73 1.51 32.15
C TRP A 151 -20.04 1.53 30.65
N PHE A 152 -19.34 0.72 29.84
CA PHE A 152 -19.58 0.59 28.39
C PHE A 152 -20.92 -0.07 28.10
N ASP A 153 -21.26 -1.14 28.80
CA ASP A 153 -22.53 -1.88 28.64
C ASP A 153 -23.75 -0.97 28.90
N LYS A 154 -23.68 -0.08 29.91
CA LYS A 154 -24.74 0.90 30.20
C LYS A 154 -24.93 1.91 29.07
N ARG A 155 -23.90 2.22 28.30
CA ARG A 155 -23.92 3.23 27.22
C ARG A 155 -24.11 2.65 25.83
N ARG A 156 -24.21 1.33 25.70
CA ARG A 156 -24.30 0.60 24.42
C ARG A 156 -23.15 0.97 23.45
N GLU A 157 -22.01 1.35 23.98
CA GLU A 157 -20.81 1.68 23.20
C GLU A 157 -19.92 0.47 23.07
N GLY A 158 -19.25 0.32 21.93
CA GLY A 158 -18.26 -0.74 21.68
C GLY A 158 -17.02 -0.58 22.55
N GLY A 159 -17.11 -1.01 23.84
CA GLY A 159 -16.04 -0.84 24.82
C GLY A 159 -14.70 -1.41 24.37
N LEU A 160 -14.71 -2.53 23.64
CA LEU A 160 -13.51 -3.13 23.08
C LEU A 160 -12.86 -2.21 22.03
N GLU A 161 -13.66 -1.68 21.09
CA GLU A 161 -13.17 -0.75 20.06
C GLU A 161 -12.64 0.54 20.69
N TYR A 162 -13.30 1.03 21.74
CA TYR A 162 -12.83 2.18 22.50
C TYR A 162 -11.44 1.93 23.09
N LEU A 163 -11.22 0.82 23.79
CA LEU A 163 -9.94 0.46 24.39
C LEU A 163 -8.83 0.27 23.35
N GLN A 164 -9.17 -0.30 22.19
CA GLN A 164 -8.25 -0.46 21.08
C GLN A 164 -7.80 0.88 20.46
N ARG A 165 -8.60 1.95 20.62
CA ARG A 165 -8.27 3.31 20.16
C ARG A 165 -7.51 4.15 21.17
N LEU A 166 -7.44 3.76 22.44
CA LEU A 166 -6.69 4.50 23.46
C LEU A 166 -5.21 4.55 23.16
N ARG A 167 -4.62 5.74 23.29
CA ARG A 167 -3.21 6.00 23.00
C ARG A 167 -2.55 6.76 24.16
N PHE A 168 -1.24 6.59 24.29
CA PHE A 168 -0.46 7.50 25.13
C PHE A 168 -0.31 8.85 24.44
N ASN A 169 -0.36 9.90 25.23
CA ASN A 169 -0.17 11.25 24.75
C ASN A 169 1.33 11.48 24.46
N LYS A 170 1.62 12.10 23.32
CA LYS A 170 3.00 12.40 22.89
C LYS A 170 3.71 13.41 23.78
N ASP A 171 2.95 14.32 24.46
CA ASP A 171 3.53 15.43 25.19
C ASP A 171 3.91 15.08 26.63
N ASN A 172 3.14 14.21 27.31
CA ASN A 172 3.34 13.87 28.70
C ASN A 172 3.34 12.36 29.00
N PHE A 173 3.24 11.52 27.96
CA PHE A 173 3.11 10.08 28.06
C PHE A 173 1.97 9.60 28.99
N GLY A 174 0.99 10.44 29.22
CA GLY A 174 -0.27 10.08 29.87
C GLY A 174 -1.24 9.43 28.90
N ILE A 175 -2.27 8.76 29.41
CA ILE A 175 -3.31 8.18 28.57
C ILE A 175 -4.23 9.28 28.07
N SER A 176 -4.41 9.36 26.76
CA SER A 176 -5.42 10.20 26.14
C SER A 176 -6.75 9.44 26.11
N LEU A 177 -7.71 9.91 26.88
CA LEU A 177 -9.08 9.39 26.87
C LEU A 177 -10.00 10.15 25.90
N LYS A 178 -9.42 11.03 25.07
CA LYS A 178 -10.15 11.75 24.04
C LYS A 178 -10.36 10.84 22.83
N ILE A 179 -11.61 10.68 22.44
CA ILE A 179 -11.99 10.13 21.15
C ILE A 179 -12.69 11.25 20.39
N ASP A 180 -12.28 11.51 19.16
CA ASP A 180 -12.79 12.58 18.32
C ASP A 180 -12.78 13.97 18.99
N GLY A 181 -11.75 14.20 19.83
CA GLY A 181 -11.56 15.47 20.54
C GLY A 181 -12.39 15.66 21.80
N ARG A 182 -13.25 14.71 22.17
CA ARG A 182 -14.09 14.76 23.37
C ARG A 182 -13.51 13.92 24.49
N GLU A 183 -13.49 14.45 25.73
CA GLU A 183 -13.18 13.67 26.91
C GLU A 183 -14.38 12.80 27.28
N PHE A 184 -14.16 11.50 27.37
CA PHE A 184 -15.23 10.51 27.52
C PHE A 184 -15.36 10.01 28.96
N ILE A 185 -14.26 9.92 29.71
CA ILE A 185 -14.22 9.34 31.05
C ILE A 185 -13.40 10.26 31.96
N GLY A 186 -13.99 10.70 33.07
CA GLY A 186 -13.30 11.56 34.04
C GLY A 186 -12.11 10.85 34.71
N ILE A 187 -11.03 11.58 34.91
CA ILE A 187 -9.72 11.08 35.39
C ILE A 187 -9.83 10.41 36.77
N ASP A 188 -10.71 10.88 37.63
CA ASP A 188 -10.86 10.39 39.02
C ASP A 188 -11.84 9.21 39.16
N THR A 189 -12.40 8.75 38.08
CA THR A 189 -13.40 7.66 38.12
C THR A 189 -12.75 6.27 38.29
N PRO A 190 -13.45 5.30 38.92
CA PRO A 190 -12.99 3.91 38.98
C PRO A 190 -12.75 3.31 37.59
N THR A 191 -13.60 3.64 36.62
CA THR A 191 -13.47 3.25 35.21
C THR A 191 -12.15 3.73 34.61
N TYR A 192 -11.80 5.00 34.82
CA TYR A 192 -10.51 5.53 34.35
C TYR A 192 -9.33 4.78 34.96
N ARG A 193 -9.34 4.59 36.29
CA ARG A 193 -8.25 3.91 36.99
C ARG A 193 -8.04 2.49 36.47
N GLU A 194 -9.12 1.76 36.22
CA GLU A 194 -9.06 0.39 35.69
C GLU A 194 -8.48 0.36 34.28
N ILE A 195 -8.93 1.25 33.39
CA ILE A 195 -8.41 1.38 32.01
C ILE A 195 -6.93 1.78 32.01
N ASN A 196 -6.57 2.75 32.86
CA ASN A 196 -5.19 3.20 33.00
C ASN A 196 -4.28 2.05 33.48
N CYS A 197 -4.71 1.31 34.50
CA CYS A 197 -3.99 0.14 34.99
C CYS A 197 -3.81 -0.92 33.90
N LEU A 198 -4.85 -1.20 33.11
CA LEU A 198 -4.76 -2.13 31.99
C LEU A 198 -3.72 -1.66 30.96
N LYS A 199 -3.82 -0.41 30.51
CA LYS A 199 -2.94 0.15 29.48
C LYS A 199 -1.46 0.11 29.93
N LEU A 200 -1.18 0.51 31.17
CA LEU A 200 0.16 0.46 31.76
C LEU A 200 0.65 -0.99 31.94
N ARG A 201 -0.23 -1.92 32.27
CA ARG A 201 0.10 -3.35 32.37
C ARG A 201 0.52 -3.92 31.03
N ILE A 202 -0.25 -3.63 29.96
CA ILE A 202 0.07 -4.04 28.59
C ILE A 202 1.42 -3.48 28.16
N LEU A 203 1.67 -2.20 28.44
CA LEU A 203 2.97 -1.57 28.21
C LEU A 203 4.10 -2.31 28.95
N LYS A 204 3.94 -2.59 30.25
CA LYS A 204 4.93 -3.34 31.05
C LYS A 204 5.15 -4.78 30.58
N TRP A 205 4.17 -5.38 29.90
CA TRP A 205 4.29 -6.70 29.25
C TRP A 205 5.08 -6.64 27.95
N GLY A 206 5.33 -5.43 27.41
CA GLY A 206 6.11 -5.21 26.21
C GLY A 206 5.28 -5.24 24.92
N TYR A 207 4.02 -4.88 24.99
CA TYR A 207 3.16 -4.78 23.82
C TYR A 207 2.79 -3.32 23.56
N LEU A 208 3.12 -2.82 22.37
CA LEU A 208 2.77 -1.48 21.92
C LEU A 208 2.05 -1.54 20.57
N CYS A 209 1.13 -0.60 20.36
CA CYS A 209 0.70 -0.24 19.01
C CYS A 209 1.66 0.80 18.41
N TYR A 210 1.60 1.02 17.12
CA TYR A 210 2.50 1.97 16.43
C TYR A 210 2.42 3.38 17.00
N LYS A 211 1.23 3.88 17.38
CA LYS A 211 1.09 5.22 17.95
C LYS A 211 1.70 5.34 19.35
N ASP A 212 1.60 4.30 20.17
CA ASP A 212 2.25 4.28 21.48
C ASP A 212 3.78 4.27 21.35
N ALA A 213 4.32 3.60 20.33
CA ALA A 213 5.74 3.66 19.99
C ALA A 213 6.19 5.08 19.62
N TYR A 214 5.37 5.83 18.90
CA TYR A 214 5.64 7.24 18.60
C TYR A 214 5.65 8.09 19.88
N SER A 215 4.67 7.91 20.75
CA SER A 215 4.60 8.66 22.02
C SER A 215 5.83 8.40 22.90
N LEU A 216 6.27 7.13 22.93
CA LEU A 216 7.49 6.74 23.65
C LEU A 216 8.75 7.34 22.99
N ALA A 217 8.80 7.44 21.67
CA ALA A 217 9.87 8.11 20.94
C ALA A 217 9.94 9.62 21.24
N PHE A 218 8.79 10.30 21.33
CA PHE A 218 8.75 11.71 21.74
C PHE A 218 9.27 11.91 23.16
N GLU A 219 8.85 11.08 24.11
CA GLU A 219 9.34 11.10 25.48
C GLU A 219 10.86 10.93 25.51
N TYR A 220 11.38 9.94 24.79
CA TYR A 220 12.81 9.66 24.72
C TYR A 220 13.63 10.82 24.17
N LEU A 221 13.17 11.46 23.10
CA LEU A 221 13.85 12.63 22.53
C LEU A 221 13.82 13.85 23.49
N ARG A 222 12.77 13.98 24.30
CA ARG A 222 12.64 15.03 25.30
C ARG A 222 13.57 14.80 26.47
N GLU A 223 13.64 13.57 26.98
CA GLU A 223 14.47 13.22 28.13
C GLU A 223 15.95 13.09 27.77
N HIS A 224 16.26 12.76 26.51
CA HIS A 224 17.60 12.53 26.00
C HIS A 224 17.91 13.36 24.75
N PRO A 225 18.01 14.69 24.83
CA PRO A 225 18.20 15.58 23.67
C PRO A 225 19.50 15.28 22.88
N GLY A 226 20.49 14.65 23.50
CA GLY A 226 21.74 14.21 22.86
C GLY A 226 21.53 13.18 21.74
N VAL A 227 20.45 12.39 21.79
CA VAL A 227 20.10 11.36 20.77
C VAL A 227 19.97 11.99 19.38
N ARG A 228 19.34 13.17 19.29
CA ARG A 228 19.25 13.95 18.05
C ARG A 228 20.64 14.20 17.43
N GLY A 229 21.60 14.58 18.26
CA GLY A 229 22.96 14.83 17.82
C GLY A 229 23.66 13.58 17.29
N PHE A 230 23.50 12.43 17.96
CA PHE A 230 24.09 11.16 17.52
C PHE A 230 23.49 10.68 16.17
N ILE A 231 22.17 10.72 16.03
CA ILE A 231 21.51 10.33 14.78
C ILE A 231 21.95 11.26 13.64
N SER A 232 21.97 12.58 13.88
CA SER A 232 22.37 13.56 12.87
C SER A 232 23.85 13.47 12.46
N LYS A 233 24.74 13.04 13.35
CA LYS A 233 26.14 12.78 13.02
C LYS A 233 26.29 11.59 12.06
N ARG A 234 25.39 10.62 12.12
CA ARG A 234 25.45 9.43 11.27
C ARG A 234 25.05 9.71 9.83
N PHE A 235 24.04 10.57 9.59
CA PHE A 235 23.48 10.77 8.26
C PHE A 235 23.82 12.16 7.70
N ALA A 236 24.31 12.20 6.44
CA ALA A 236 24.51 13.45 5.71
C ALA A 236 23.24 13.87 4.95
N TYR A 237 22.55 12.89 4.41
CA TYR A 237 21.37 13.06 3.56
C TYR A 237 20.25 12.17 4.03
N VAL A 238 19.03 12.72 4.03
CA VAL A 238 17.78 12.01 4.28
C VAL A 238 16.86 12.24 3.09
N PHE A 239 16.47 11.17 2.44
CA PHE A 239 15.49 11.19 1.35
C PHE A 239 14.23 10.49 1.83
N ILE A 240 13.08 11.14 1.67
CA ILE A 240 11.77 10.61 2.07
C ILE A 240 10.92 10.50 0.82
N ASP A 241 10.68 9.28 0.36
CA ASP A 241 9.81 9.02 -0.79
C ASP A 241 8.37 8.83 -0.33
N GLU A 242 7.41 9.15 -1.20
CA GLU A 242 5.96 9.14 -0.93
C GLU A 242 5.59 9.95 0.34
N MET A 243 6.20 11.14 0.48
CA MET A 243 6.04 11.97 1.68
C MET A 243 4.58 12.31 1.98
N GLN A 244 3.71 12.38 0.98
CA GLN A 244 2.27 12.63 1.13
C GLN A 244 1.53 11.53 1.91
N ASP A 245 2.13 10.35 2.07
CA ASP A 245 1.57 9.24 2.83
C ASP A 245 2.08 9.19 4.28
N SER A 246 2.79 10.23 4.73
CA SER A 246 3.27 10.34 6.10
C SER A 246 2.24 11.05 7.00
N SER A 247 1.95 10.46 8.15
CA SER A 247 1.05 11.09 9.13
C SER A 247 1.69 12.30 9.82
N THR A 248 0.87 13.18 10.36
CA THR A 248 1.33 14.39 11.08
C THR A 248 2.32 14.05 12.20
N ILE A 249 2.07 12.98 12.97
CA ILE A 249 2.96 12.54 14.05
C ILE A 249 4.32 12.06 13.55
N GLN A 250 4.35 11.37 12.39
CA GLN A 250 5.62 10.94 11.77
C GLN A 250 6.42 12.14 11.29
N VAL A 251 5.77 13.11 10.63
CA VAL A 251 6.45 14.32 10.15
C VAL A 251 7.01 15.14 11.31
N GLU A 252 6.24 15.28 12.39
CA GLU A 252 6.71 15.98 13.59
C GLU A 252 7.92 15.28 14.23
N LEU A 253 7.90 13.94 14.32
CA LEU A 253 9.05 13.17 14.80
C LEU A 253 10.27 13.37 13.90
N LEU A 254 10.13 13.26 12.58
CA LEU A 254 11.23 13.45 11.65
C LEU A 254 11.88 14.84 11.79
N ASN A 255 11.07 15.88 11.98
CA ASN A 255 11.57 17.24 12.23
C ASN A 255 12.32 17.37 13.57
N LYS A 256 12.00 16.53 14.57
CA LYS A 256 12.69 16.50 15.87
C LYS A 256 13.94 15.63 15.89
N ILE A 257 14.02 14.59 15.04
CA ILE A 257 15.12 13.62 15.00
C ILE A 257 16.39 14.22 14.39
N PHE A 258 16.25 15.00 13.31
CA PHE A 258 17.38 15.53 12.56
C PHE A 258 17.62 17.01 12.90
N ASN A 259 18.90 17.41 12.94
CA ASN A 259 19.30 18.81 13.11
C ASN A 259 19.66 19.43 11.73
N ASP A 260 19.99 20.72 11.73
CA ASP A 260 20.26 21.50 10.52
C ASP A 260 21.50 21.06 9.74
N ASN A 261 22.35 20.19 10.31
CA ASN A 261 23.52 19.62 9.62
C ASN A 261 23.17 18.43 8.70
N VAL A 262 21.90 18.04 8.63
CA VAL A 262 21.39 16.97 7.79
C VAL A 262 20.54 17.57 6.68
N VAL A 263 20.88 17.26 5.45
CA VAL A 263 20.07 17.67 4.29
C VAL A 263 18.89 16.73 4.15
N ILE A 264 17.67 17.28 4.16
CA ILE A 264 16.43 16.53 4.04
C ILE A 264 15.73 16.89 2.74
N GLN A 265 15.44 15.89 1.92
CA GLN A 265 14.61 16.04 0.73
C GLN A 265 13.35 15.19 0.85
N LYS A 266 12.21 15.85 0.79
CA LYS A 266 10.88 15.26 0.84
C LYS A 266 10.36 15.16 -0.59
N ILE A 267 10.04 13.95 -1.03
CA ILE A 267 9.63 13.66 -2.41
C ILE A 267 8.23 13.09 -2.39
N GLY A 268 7.34 13.60 -3.23
CA GLY A 268 5.98 13.07 -3.28
C GLY A 268 5.04 13.86 -4.18
N ASP A 269 3.76 13.49 -4.12
CA ASP A 269 2.66 14.17 -4.79
C ASP A 269 1.53 14.41 -3.78
N ILE A 270 1.39 15.64 -3.31
CA ILE A 270 0.42 16.00 -2.28
C ILE A 270 -1.03 15.75 -2.71
N ASN A 271 -1.31 15.79 -4.03
CA ASN A 271 -2.62 15.50 -4.59
C ASN A 271 -2.96 14.00 -4.56
N GLN A 272 -1.95 13.12 -4.35
CA GLN A 272 -2.14 11.69 -4.16
C GLN A 272 -2.29 11.25 -2.68
N SER A 273 -2.43 12.18 -1.75
CA SER A 273 -2.68 11.88 -0.33
C SER A 273 -4.12 11.45 -0.13
N ILE A 274 -4.39 10.14 -0.17
CA ILE A 274 -5.75 9.56 -0.04
C ILE A 274 -5.93 8.67 1.18
N PHE A 275 -4.86 8.33 1.89
CA PHE A 275 -4.95 7.52 3.10
C PHE A 275 -5.32 8.38 4.30
N ASP A 276 -6.39 7.96 5.02
CA ASP A 276 -6.77 8.56 6.29
C ASP A 276 -6.03 7.83 7.41
N TYR A 277 -5.15 8.52 8.10
CA TYR A 277 -4.52 7.99 9.30
C TYR A 277 -5.34 8.43 10.52
N ASP A 278 -6.17 7.51 11.04
CA ASP A 278 -6.93 7.66 12.33
C ASP A 278 -7.80 8.93 12.47
N GLY A 279 -8.50 9.32 11.40
CA GLY A 279 -9.41 10.47 11.42
C GLY A 279 -8.75 11.81 11.11
N ASP A 280 -7.42 11.89 11.02
CA ASP A 280 -6.71 13.05 10.49
C ASP A 280 -6.65 12.94 8.96
N LEU A 281 -7.53 13.70 8.30
CA LEU A 281 -7.60 13.80 6.83
C LEU A 281 -6.40 14.56 6.23
N GLU A 282 -5.52 15.10 7.07
CA GLU A 282 -4.44 15.97 6.63
C GLU A 282 -3.12 15.20 6.60
N CYS A 283 -2.52 15.19 5.39
CA CYS A 283 -1.12 14.85 5.25
C CYS A 283 -0.29 15.78 6.15
N GLY A 284 0.62 15.21 6.94
CA GLY A 284 1.50 16.00 7.79
C GLY A 284 2.53 16.84 7.02
N TRP A 285 2.61 16.67 5.70
CA TRP A 285 3.55 17.41 4.86
C TRP A 285 3.03 18.77 4.46
N THR A 286 3.60 19.82 5.06
CA THR A 286 3.38 21.22 4.64
C THR A 286 4.49 21.61 3.67
N ILE A 287 4.12 21.99 2.46
CA ILE A 287 5.05 22.40 1.40
C ILE A 287 5.53 23.82 1.68
N ASN A 288 6.84 24.03 1.60
CA ASN A 288 7.44 25.35 1.65
C ASN A 288 7.77 25.84 0.23
N ASN A 289 6.97 26.75 -0.30
CA ASN A 289 7.10 27.26 -1.67
C ASN A 289 8.50 27.83 -1.98
N SER A 290 9.22 28.41 -1.01
CA SER A 290 10.58 28.94 -1.22
C SER A 290 11.65 27.83 -1.40
N ARG A 291 11.32 26.58 -1.07
CA ARG A 291 12.22 25.43 -1.14
C ARG A 291 11.72 24.31 -2.05
N THR A 292 10.77 24.63 -2.93
CA THR A 292 10.11 23.64 -3.79
C THR A 292 10.87 23.44 -5.09
N MET A 293 10.94 22.19 -5.55
CA MET A 293 11.31 21.79 -6.91
C MET A 293 10.17 20.95 -7.48
N CYS A 294 9.89 21.09 -8.77
CA CYS A 294 8.81 20.38 -9.44
C CYS A 294 9.35 19.42 -10.51
N ILE A 295 8.68 18.26 -10.66
CA ILE A 295 8.80 17.39 -11.81
C ILE A 295 7.41 17.29 -12.44
N ALA A 296 7.16 18.11 -13.47
CA ALA A 296 5.85 18.31 -14.07
C ALA A 296 5.55 17.32 -15.21
N GLY A 297 6.58 16.76 -15.84
CA GLY A 297 6.45 15.88 -17.00
C GLY A 297 6.05 14.45 -16.63
N SER A 298 4.83 14.03 -16.96
CA SER A 298 4.39 12.63 -16.82
C SER A 298 4.90 11.78 -17.99
N LYS A 299 5.55 10.66 -17.68
CA LYS A 299 5.90 9.63 -18.68
C LYS A 299 4.78 8.59 -18.86
N ARG A 300 3.73 8.67 -18.05
CA ARG A 300 2.64 7.69 -18.02
C ARG A 300 1.60 7.96 -19.08
N PHE A 301 1.05 9.14 -19.14
CA PHE A 301 -0.14 9.47 -19.93
C PHE A 301 0.09 10.63 -20.90
N PRO A 302 -0.73 10.72 -21.99
CA PRO A 302 -0.67 11.78 -22.98
C PRO A 302 -1.24 13.11 -22.47
N SER A 303 -1.08 14.16 -23.26
CA SER A 303 -1.53 15.52 -22.91
C SER A 303 -3.05 15.62 -22.76
N SER A 304 -3.82 14.83 -23.53
CA SER A 304 -5.27 14.75 -23.41
C SER A 304 -5.74 14.30 -22.02
N ILE A 305 -5.06 13.34 -21.39
CA ILE A 305 -5.34 12.91 -20.02
C ILE A 305 -4.74 13.88 -19.00
N ALA A 306 -3.52 14.37 -19.23
CA ALA A 306 -2.84 15.31 -18.34
C ALA A 306 -3.71 16.54 -18.03
N SER A 307 -4.31 17.14 -19.06
CA SER A 307 -5.19 18.31 -18.92
C SER A 307 -6.43 18.05 -18.06
N LYS A 308 -6.94 16.80 -18.03
CA LYS A 308 -8.11 16.45 -17.18
C LYS A 308 -7.68 16.22 -15.74
N VAL A 309 -6.54 15.56 -15.53
CA VAL A 309 -5.99 15.27 -14.20
C VAL A 309 -5.54 16.55 -13.51
N GLU A 310 -4.94 17.49 -14.22
CA GLU A 310 -4.51 18.80 -13.70
C GLU A 310 -5.67 19.59 -13.06
N ARG A 311 -6.84 19.57 -13.67
CA ARG A 311 -8.05 20.23 -13.16
C ARG A 311 -8.52 19.72 -11.78
N LEU A 312 -8.16 18.51 -11.43
CA LEU A 312 -8.51 17.87 -10.16
C LEU A 312 -7.51 18.19 -9.03
N CYS A 313 -6.43 18.94 -9.31
CA CYS A 313 -5.43 19.28 -8.32
C CYS A 313 -6.01 20.17 -7.21
N VAL A 314 -5.96 19.69 -5.97
CA VAL A 314 -6.28 20.49 -4.78
C VAL A 314 -5.17 21.51 -4.51
N HIS A 315 -3.92 21.06 -4.65
CA HIS A 315 -2.75 21.93 -4.63
C HIS A 315 -2.31 22.12 -6.08
N GLN A 316 -2.29 23.36 -6.52
CA GLN A 316 -1.93 23.71 -7.89
C GLN A 316 -0.56 23.14 -8.25
N GLN A 317 -0.51 22.36 -9.32
CA GLN A 317 0.72 21.85 -9.92
C GLN A 317 0.49 21.69 -11.42
N THR A 318 1.50 22.04 -12.22
CA THR A 318 1.46 21.80 -13.66
C THR A 318 1.72 20.34 -13.97
N ILE A 319 0.91 19.78 -14.87
CA ILE A 319 1.04 18.41 -15.34
C ILE A 319 1.14 18.40 -16.86
N THR A 320 2.31 18.01 -17.39
CA THR A 320 2.51 17.87 -18.83
C THR A 320 2.49 16.39 -19.23
N GLY A 321 1.82 16.10 -20.33
CA GLY A 321 1.78 14.73 -20.88
C GLY A 321 3.07 14.33 -21.61
N ASN A 322 3.15 13.04 -22.00
CA ASN A 322 4.37 12.45 -22.59
C ASN A 322 4.54 12.69 -24.10
N GLY A 323 3.70 13.49 -24.74
CA GLY A 323 3.81 13.88 -26.15
C GLY A 323 3.67 12.70 -27.14
N ARG A 324 2.88 11.68 -26.84
CA ARG A 324 2.60 10.58 -27.78
C ARG A 324 1.91 11.10 -29.02
N GLN A 325 2.27 10.55 -30.20
CA GLN A 325 1.74 10.97 -31.50
C GLN A 325 0.24 10.59 -31.66
N THR A 326 -0.18 9.45 -31.08
CA THR A 326 -1.58 8.99 -31.12
C THR A 326 -2.19 9.15 -29.73
N GLU A 327 -3.06 10.13 -29.57
CA GLU A 327 -3.80 10.38 -28.34
C GLU A 327 -5.27 9.98 -28.53
N ILE A 328 -5.79 9.21 -27.57
CA ILE A 328 -7.22 8.89 -27.49
C ILE A 328 -7.86 9.96 -26.59
N THR A 329 -8.92 10.56 -27.06
CA THR A 329 -9.68 11.54 -26.29
C THR A 329 -10.32 10.86 -25.07
N PRO A 330 -10.15 11.41 -23.85
CA PRO A 330 -10.85 10.91 -22.68
C PRO A 330 -12.36 10.93 -22.85
N MET A 331 -13.05 9.87 -22.43
CA MET A 331 -14.45 9.62 -22.73
C MET A 331 -15.33 9.56 -21.50
N ILE A 332 -16.54 10.10 -21.61
CA ILE A 332 -17.61 9.94 -20.61
C ILE A 332 -18.59 8.89 -21.15
N ILE A 333 -18.88 7.87 -20.36
CA ILE A 333 -19.92 6.87 -20.62
C ILE A 333 -21.14 7.27 -19.79
N VAL A 334 -22.19 7.74 -20.46
CA VAL A 334 -23.45 8.11 -19.81
C VAL A 334 -24.36 6.89 -19.72
N TYR A 335 -24.92 6.66 -18.54
CA TYR A 335 -25.82 5.54 -18.27
C TYR A 335 -27.00 5.97 -17.40
N ASN A 336 -28.03 5.13 -17.31
CA ASN A 336 -29.17 5.31 -16.41
C ASN A 336 -29.34 4.08 -15.50
N ASP A 337 -30.32 4.07 -14.61
CA ASP A 337 -30.54 2.99 -13.65
C ASP A 337 -30.80 1.62 -14.32
N SER A 338 -31.39 1.61 -15.52
CA SER A 338 -31.64 0.37 -16.28
C SER A 338 -30.40 -0.17 -17.02
N THR A 339 -29.41 0.67 -17.25
CA THR A 339 -28.21 0.34 -18.05
C THR A 339 -26.90 0.33 -17.27
N VAL A 340 -26.96 0.57 -15.96
CA VAL A 340 -25.76 0.61 -15.10
C VAL A 340 -24.90 -0.66 -15.21
N GLN A 341 -25.51 -1.84 -15.36
CA GLN A 341 -24.80 -3.12 -15.52
C GLN A 341 -24.18 -3.30 -16.92
N GLN A 342 -24.50 -2.46 -17.88
CA GLN A 342 -23.94 -2.49 -19.23
C GLN A 342 -22.68 -1.61 -19.37
N VAL A 343 -22.35 -0.82 -18.37
CA VAL A 343 -21.19 0.09 -18.38
C VAL A 343 -19.87 -0.66 -18.61
N LEU A 344 -19.67 -1.79 -17.96
CA LEU A 344 -18.44 -2.59 -18.13
C LEU A 344 -18.34 -3.21 -19.52
N SER A 345 -19.46 -3.69 -20.08
CA SER A 345 -19.52 -4.18 -21.46
C SER A 345 -19.20 -3.06 -22.45
N LYS A 346 -19.78 -1.87 -22.26
CA LYS A 346 -19.51 -0.71 -23.11
C LYS A 346 -18.05 -0.25 -23.03
N TYR A 347 -17.47 -0.30 -21.85
CA TYR A 347 -16.05 -0.03 -21.67
C TYR A 347 -15.17 -1.08 -22.41
N GLY A 348 -15.54 -2.36 -22.36
CA GLY A 348 -14.87 -3.43 -23.12
C GLY A 348 -14.93 -3.19 -24.63
N GLU A 349 -16.11 -2.80 -25.16
CA GLU A 349 -16.28 -2.42 -26.57
C GLU A 349 -15.36 -1.25 -26.96
N ILE A 350 -15.27 -0.22 -26.13
CA ILE A 350 -14.40 0.95 -26.37
C ILE A 350 -12.92 0.54 -26.41
N ILE A 351 -12.49 -0.37 -25.54
CA ILE A 351 -11.13 -0.92 -25.55
C ILE A 351 -10.82 -1.63 -26.88
N ILE A 352 -11.73 -2.50 -27.35
CA ILE A 352 -11.57 -3.23 -28.61
C ILE A 352 -11.56 -2.27 -29.78
N ARG A 353 -12.51 -1.32 -29.85
CA ARG A 353 -12.61 -0.32 -30.92
C ARG A 353 -11.34 0.53 -31.08
N ASN A 354 -10.62 0.78 -29.98
CA ASN A 354 -9.36 1.51 -29.99
C ASN A 354 -8.12 0.58 -30.14
N ASN A 355 -8.29 -0.69 -30.44
CA ASN A 355 -7.23 -1.69 -30.61
C ASN A 355 -6.27 -1.81 -29.40
N LEU A 356 -6.72 -1.44 -28.19
CA LEU A 356 -5.89 -1.49 -27.00
C LEU A 356 -5.64 -2.92 -26.51
N HIS A 357 -6.49 -3.87 -26.90
CA HIS A 357 -6.41 -5.29 -26.55
C HIS A 357 -5.26 -6.02 -27.24
N GLN A 358 -4.65 -5.47 -28.28
CA GLN A 358 -3.62 -6.15 -29.09
C GLN A 358 -2.20 -6.09 -28.50
N ASN A 359 -1.98 -5.38 -27.39
CA ASN A 359 -0.67 -5.22 -26.75
C ASN A 359 -0.41 -6.28 -25.67
N ASP A 360 0.80 -6.87 -25.61
CA ASP A 360 1.16 -7.98 -24.70
C ASP A 360 1.16 -7.65 -23.19
N LYS A 361 1.26 -6.38 -22.82
CA LYS A 361 1.30 -5.92 -21.41
C LYS A 361 0.13 -5.00 -21.06
N ARG A 362 -1.08 -5.41 -21.40
CA ARG A 362 -2.31 -4.64 -21.22
C ARG A 362 -2.93 -4.88 -19.85
N ILE A 363 -3.27 -3.79 -19.17
CA ILE A 363 -3.99 -3.82 -17.91
C ILE A 363 -5.21 -2.92 -18.05
N PHE A 364 -6.40 -3.51 -17.95
CA PHE A 364 -7.66 -2.81 -18.03
C PHE A 364 -8.35 -2.87 -16.68
N LYS A 365 -8.67 -1.71 -16.12
CA LYS A 365 -9.35 -1.66 -14.82
C LYS A 365 -10.56 -0.74 -14.83
N ALA A 366 -11.61 -1.18 -14.15
CA ALA A 366 -12.73 -0.35 -13.76
C ALA A 366 -12.63 -0.09 -12.26
N ILE A 367 -12.61 1.17 -11.85
CA ILE A 367 -12.31 1.56 -10.47
C ILE A 367 -13.33 2.54 -9.91
N GLY A 368 -13.70 2.35 -8.65
CA GLY A 368 -14.58 3.26 -7.93
C GLY A 368 -14.12 3.50 -6.49
N TRP A 369 -14.71 4.46 -5.82
CA TRP A 369 -14.34 4.76 -4.45
C TRP A 369 -14.89 3.72 -3.47
N ARG A 370 -16.18 3.35 -3.60
CA ARG A 370 -16.87 2.48 -2.65
C ARG A 370 -17.08 1.07 -3.19
N GLY A 371 -16.36 0.11 -2.62
CA GLY A 371 -16.44 -1.31 -2.98
C GLY A 371 -17.46 -2.13 -2.20
N LYS A 372 -18.10 -1.58 -1.15
CA LYS A 372 -19.15 -2.26 -0.40
C LYS A 372 -20.52 -1.90 -0.95
N PRO A 373 -21.48 -2.85 -1.02
CA PRO A 373 -22.83 -2.55 -1.47
C PRO A 373 -23.51 -1.51 -0.56
N HIS A 374 -24.49 -0.82 -1.10
CA HIS A 374 -25.36 0.11 -0.41
C HIS A 374 -26.80 -0.14 -0.87
N ASP A 375 -27.78 -0.09 0.05
CA ASP A 375 -29.16 -0.55 -0.22
C ASP A 375 -29.92 0.32 -1.24
N ARG A 376 -29.54 1.58 -1.39
CA ARG A 376 -30.27 2.54 -2.23
C ARG A 376 -29.39 3.30 -3.22
N GLU A 377 -28.08 3.25 -3.06
CA GLU A 377 -27.17 4.12 -3.81
C GLU A 377 -26.14 3.30 -4.60
N ARG A 378 -25.71 3.83 -5.72
CA ARG A 378 -24.78 3.14 -6.63
C ARG A 378 -23.37 3.08 -6.04
N THR A 379 -22.82 1.87 -6.05
CA THR A 379 -21.45 1.53 -5.64
C THR A 379 -20.87 0.56 -6.67
N ILE A 380 -19.61 0.15 -6.54
CA ILE A 380 -19.00 -0.80 -7.49
C ILE A 380 -19.89 -2.04 -7.74
N PRO A 381 -20.49 -2.71 -6.72
CA PRO A 381 -21.39 -3.84 -6.96
C PRO A 381 -22.62 -3.52 -7.83
N SER A 382 -23.05 -2.27 -7.94
CA SER A 382 -24.17 -1.89 -8.80
C SER A 382 -23.86 -2.02 -10.30
N TYR A 383 -22.58 -1.94 -10.67
CA TYR A 383 -22.12 -2.10 -12.06
C TYR A 383 -21.91 -3.57 -12.45
N TRP A 384 -21.75 -4.45 -11.45
CA TRP A 384 -21.56 -5.87 -11.67
C TRP A 384 -22.00 -6.65 -10.41
N ASN A 385 -23.11 -7.37 -10.53
CA ASN A 385 -23.72 -8.08 -9.40
C ASN A 385 -22.80 -9.17 -8.81
N ASP A 386 -21.99 -9.81 -9.63
CA ASP A 386 -21.09 -10.87 -9.19
C ASP A 386 -19.79 -10.32 -8.56
N TYR A 387 -19.61 -9.00 -8.53
CA TYR A 387 -18.43 -8.40 -7.92
C TYR A 387 -18.34 -8.73 -6.44
N SER A 388 -17.24 -9.33 -6.04
CA SER A 388 -16.89 -9.55 -4.64
C SER A 388 -15.51 -8.97 -4.33
N LYS A 389 -15.46 -8.06 -3.35
CA LYS A 389 -14.21 -7.53 -2.81
C LYS A 389 -13.43 -8.59 -2.03
N GLU A 390 -14.13 -9.56 -1.47
CA GLU A 390 -13.51 -10.69 -0.79
C GLU A 390 -13.02 -11.64 -1.87
N VAL A 391 -11.72 -11.53 -2.18
CA VAL A 391 -11.00 -12.59 -2.85
C VAL A 391 -11.10 -13.80 -1.92
N LYS A 392 -12.08 -14.67 -2.14
CA LYS A 392 -12.01 -16.03 -1.64
C LYS A 392 -10.84 -16.64 -2.41
N ILE A 393 -9.64 -16.50 -1.86
CA ILE A 393 -8.48 -17.24 -2.32
C ILE A 393 -8.90 -18.71 -2.15
N ARG A 394 -9.47 -19.31 -3.19
CA ARG A 394 -9.51 -20.75 -3.29
C ARG A 394 -8.04 -21.13 -3.34
N ARG A 395 -7.57 -21.69 -2.21
CA ARG A 395 -6.21 -22.18 -2.07
C ARG A 395 -6.02 -23.17 -3.20
N THR A 396 -4.95 -23.03 -3.98
CA THR A 396 -4.56 -24.05 -4.93
C THR A 396 -4.25 -25.29 -4.09
N GLU A 397 -5.12 -26.28 -4.09
CA GLU A 397 -4.93 -27.51 -3.35
C GLU A 397 -4.36 -28.55 -4.31
N PHE A 398 -3.21 -29.05 -3.98
CA PHE A 398 -2.61 -30.20 -4.64
C PHE A 398 -2.89 -31.46 -3.83
N ASN A 399 -3.01 -32.59 -4.53
CA ASN A 399 -3.29 -33.88 -3.92
C ASN A 399 -2.05 -34.57 -3.36
N ASN A 400 -0.86 -34.03 -3.61
CA ASN A 400 0.40 -34.58 -3.10
C ASN A 400 1.42 -33.48 -2.77
N LEU A 401 2.37 -33.80 -1.91
CA LEU A 401 3.41 -32.88 -1.45
C LEU A 401 4.30 -32.40 -2.61
N LYS A 402 4.67 -33.29 -3.53
CA LYS A 402 5.56 -32.99 -4.64
C LYS A 402 5.00 -31.87 -5.53
N SER A 403 3.71 -31.89 -5.81
CA SER A 403 3.05 -30.85 -6.60
C SER A 403 3.07 -29.45 -5.95
N TYR A 404 3.11 -29.37 -4.59
CA TYR A 404 3.33 -28.08 -3.90
C TYR A 404 4.76 -27.56 -4.11
N LEU A 405 5.73 -28.42 -4.34
CA LEU A 405 7.14 -28.06 -4.50
C LEU A 405 7.51 -27.79 -5.96
N ASP A 406 6.92 -28.54 -6.90
CA ASP A 406 7.25 -28.52 -8.33
C ASP A 406 6.41 -27.53 -9.13
N SER A 407 5.40 -26.88 -8.54
CA SER A 407 4.47 -26.01 -9.28
C SER A 407 5.20 -24.79 -9.86
N GLN A 408 5.58 -24.89 -11.12
CA GLN A 408 6.13 -23.81 -11.92
C GLN A 408 4.99 -23.17 -12.73
N SER A 409 4.47 -22.03 -12.27
CA SER A 409 3.85 -21.06 -13.19
C SER A 409 4.84 -19.92 -13.37
N ASP A 410 5.44 -19.80 -14.53
CA ASP A 410 6.50 -18.83 -14.83
C ASP A 410 6.11 -17.38 -14.55
N ASP A 411 4.86 -17.00 -14.75
CA ASP A 411 4.38 -15.62 -14.59
C ASP A 411 4.26 -15.14 -13.14
N SER A 412 3.99 -16.06 -12.18
CA SER A 412 3.85 -15.70 -10.78
C SER A 412 5.19 -15.58 -10.04
N ILE A 413 6.23 -16.22 -10.54
CA ILE A 413 7.59 -16.22 -9.98
C ILE A 413 8.24 -14.85 -10.15
N TYR A 414 8.06 -14.21 -11.31
CA TYR A 414 8.62 -12.89 -11.60
C TYR A 414 8.00 -11.77 -10.77
N SER A 415 6.74 -11.94 -10.32
CA SER A 415 6.02 -10.92 -9.56
C SER A 415 6.14 -11.05 -8.04
N GLN A 416 6.35 -12.26 -7.49
CA GLN A 416 6.31 -12.52 -6.04
C GLN A 416 7.64 -13.01 -5.43
N GLY A 417 8.62 -13.38 -6.24
CA GLY A 417 9.94 -13.84 -5.77
C GLY A 417 9.88 -15.01 -4.78
N VAL A 418 10.79 -15.02 -3.79
CA VAL A 418 10.91 -16.07 -2.76
C VAL A 418 9.63 -16.23 -1.92
N ASN A 419 8.80 -15.20 -1.82
CA ASN A 419 7.53 -15.27 -1.07
C ASN A 419 6.51 -16.22 -1.71
N PHE A 420 6.58 -16.46 -3.01
CA PHE A 420 5.76 -17.46 -3.68
C PHE A 420 6.02 -18.86 -3.12
N TYR A 421 7.29 -19.28 -3.05
CA TYR A 421 7.68 -20.59 -2.51
C TYR A 421 7.33 -20.73 -1.04
N ARG A 422 7.52 -19.66 -0.25
CA ARG A 422 7.13 -19.65 1.15
C ARG A 422 5.62 -19.92 1.32
N ARG A 423 4.78 -19.28 0.52
CA ARG A 423 3.33 -19.50 0.56
C ARG A 423 2.98 -20.95 0.24
N ARG A 424 3.56 -21.52 -0.82
CA ARG A 424 3.34 -22.90 -1.22
C ARG A 424 3.74 -23.91 -0.13
N LEU A 425 4.89 -23.73 0.48
CA LEU A 425 5.34 -24.57 1.59
C LEU A 425 4.41 -24.49 2.81
N VAL A 426 3.99 -23.28 3.18
CA VAL A 426 3.04 -23.11 4.29
C VAL A 426 1.69 -23.75 3.97
N GLU A 427 1.21 -23.65 2.74
CA GLU A 427 -0.02 -24.31 2.29
C GLU A 427 0.08 -25.83 2.35
N ALA A 428 1.24 -26.43 2.01
CA ALA A 428 1.48 -27.86 2.19
C ALA A 428 1.40 -28.26 3.66
N PHE A 429 2.02 -27.53 4.59
CA PHE A 429 1.91 -27.79 6.03
C PHE A 429 0.47 -27.65 6.54
N LEU A 430 -0.27 -26.65 6.08
CA LEU A 430 -1.68 -26.48 6.42
C LEU A 430 -2.54 -27.62 5.87
N LYS A 431 -2.21 -28.16 4.69
CA LYS A 431 -2.88 -29.36 4.14
C LYS A 431 -2.62 -30.59 5.00
N CYS A 432 -1.39 -30.80 5.47
CA CYS A 432 -1.08 -31.86 6.43
C CYS A 432 -1.95 -31.78 7.69
N LEU A 433 -2.08 -30.60 8.31
CA LEU A 433 -2.93 -30.41 9.50
C LEU A 433 -4.41 -30.70 9.23
N ARG A 434 -4.90 -30.39 8.03
CA ARG A 434 -6.27 -30.71 7.62
C ARG A 434 -6.50 -32.21 7.43
N ILE A 435 -5.55 -32.89 6.80
CA ILE A 435 -5.61 -34.35 6.58
C ILE A 435 -5.64 -35.10 7.92
N VAL A 436 -4.84 -34.68 8.89
CA VAL A 436 -4.82 -35.29 10.22
C VAL A 436 -5.92 -34.78 11.16
N GLY A 437 -6.76 -33.86 10.69
CA GLY A 437 -7.95 -33.38 11.43
C GLY A 437 -7.63 -32.52 12.65
N ILE A 438 -6.53 -31.78 12.66
CA ILE A 438 -6.16 -30.90 13.79
C ILE A 438 -6.73 -29.49 13.57
N PRO A 439 -7.75 -29.08 14.35
CA PRO A 439 -8.29 -27.72 14.34
C PRO A 439 -7.62 -26.84 15.40
N GLU A 440 -7.61 -25.54 15.17
CA GLU A 440 -7.39 -24.54 16.21
C GLU A 440 -8.74 -23.96 16.64
N ASN A 441 -9.17 -24.24 17.87
CA ASN A 441 -10.45 -23.78 18.42
C ASN A 441 -11.68 -24.06 17.50
N GLY A 442 -11.75 -25.28 16.94
CA GLY A 442 -12.84 -25.71 16.04
C GLY A 442 -12.78 -25.14 14.61
N ARG A 443 -11.72 -24.46 14.23
CA ARG A 443 -11.50 -23.90 12.88
C ARG A 443 -10.17 -24.37 12.30
N THR A 444 -10.06 -24.41 10.98
CA THR A 444 -8.82 -24.76 10.28
C THR A 444 -7.71 -23.73 10.53
N PHE A 445 -6.48 -24.20 10.62
CA PHE A 445 -5.31 -23.33 10.71
C PHE A 445 -5.17 -22.44 9.47
N THR A 446 -4.66 -21.23 9.69
CA THR A 446 -4.23 -20.28 8.65
C THR A 446 -2.73 -20.02 8.82
N ASP A 447 -2.04 -19.42 7.82
CA ASP A 447 -0.61 -19.05 7.93
C ASP A 447 -0.32 -18.27 9.23
N LYS A 448 -1.12 -17.24 9.51
CA LYS A 448 -0.96 -16.43 10.74
C LYS A 448 -1.13 -17.28 12.02
N LYS A 449 -2.12 -18.14 12.04
CA LYS A 449 -2.42 -19.01 13.19
C LYS A 449 -1.39 -20.12 13.38
N LEU A 450 -0.89 -20.70 12.29
CA LEU A 450 0.21 -21.67 12.30
C LEU A 450 1.47 -21.08 12.96
N ASN A 451 1.90 -19.92 12.46
CA ASN A 451 3.07 -19.22 12.99
C ASN A 451 2.89 -18.84 14.47
N LYS A 452 1.70 -18.36 14.83
CA LYS A 452 1.36 -18.00 16.22
C LYS A 452 1.40 -19.22 17.15
N TYR A 453 0.78 -20.33 16.74
CA TYR A 453 0.74 -21.56 17.51
C TYR A 453 2.15 -22.10 17.80
N ILE A 454 3.02 -22.16 16.78
CA ILE A 454 4.40 -22.62 16.95
C ILE A 454 5.15 -21.66 17.89
N LEU A 455 5.00 -20.36 17.73
CA LEU A 455 5.66 -19.36 18.59
C LEU A 455 5.22 -19.47 20.06
N GLU A 456 3.93 -19.68 20.32
CA GLU A 456 3.39 -19.74 21.69
C GLU A 456 3.70 -21.06 22.39
N ASN A 457 3.66 -22.19 21.67
CA ASN A 457 3.83 -23.51 22.27
C ASN A 457 5.26 -24.04 22.20
N ARG A 458 6.07 -23.59 21.21
CA ARG A 458 7.45 -24.04 20.98
C ARG A 458 8.35 -22.88 20.54
N PRO A 459 8.61 -21.88 21.37
CA PRO A 459 9.33 -20.65 20.98
C PRO A 459 10.76 -20.91 20.48
N ASN A 460 11.47 -21.87 21.03
CA ASN A 460 12.81 -22.23 20.56
C ASN A 460 12.77 -22.85 19.16
N PHE A 461 11.82 -23.70 18.91
CA PHE A 461 11.62 -24.32 17.61
C PHE A 461 11.11 -23.33 16.55
N TYR A 462 10.38 -22.30 16.92
CA TYR A 462 9.89 -21.28 15.98
C TYR A 462 11.01 -20.62 15.17
N LYS A 463 12.14 -20.38 15.81
CA LYS A 463 13.33 -19.83 15.13
C LYS A 463 13.86 -20.81 14.08
N ASP A 464 13.98 -22.07 14.44
CA ASP A 464 14.50 -23.13 13.54
C ASP A 464 13.53 -23.41 12.40
N PHE A 465 12.22 -23.43 12.67
CA PHE A 465 11.17 -23.53 11.65
C PHE A 465 11.27 -22.41 10.60
N ARG A 466 11.46 -21.16 11.03
CA ARG A 466 11.61 -20.03 10.10
C ARG A 466 12.90 -20.11 9.28
N ILE A 467 13.99 -20.58 9.89
CA ILE A 467 15.28 -20.76 9.20
C ILE A 467 15.14 -21.87 8.16
N ASN A 468 14.54 -23.00 8.51
CA ASN A 468 14.32 -24.13 7.60
C ASN A 468 13.40 -23.71 6.44
N LEU A 469 12.30 -23.01 6.74
CA LEU A 469 11.38 -22.50 5.72
C LEU A 469 12.10 -21.58 4.71
N ALA A 470 12.92 -20.64 5.20
CA ALA A 470 13.70 -19.76 4.34
C ALA A 470 14.74 -20.52 3.52
N LYS A 471 15.43 -21.52 4.13
CA LYS A 471 16.41 -22.38 3.46
C LYS A 471 15.78 -23.19 2.33
N TRP A 472 14.62 -23.81 2.58
CA TRP A 472 13.89 -24.56 1.54
C TRP A 472 13.40 -23.66 0.42
N CYS A 473 12.86 -22.48 0.73
CA CYS A 473 12.48 -21.50 -0.31
C CYS A 473 13.66 -21.13 -1.22
N MET A 474 14.84 -20.92 -0.64
CA MET A 474 16.05 -20.60 -1.41
C MET A 474 16.52 -21.78 -2.27
N LYS A 475 16.45 -23.00 -1.74
CA LYS A 475 16.81 -24.22 -2.48
C LYS A 475 15.86 -24.44 -3.66
N ILE A 476 14.54 -24.33 -3.45
CA ILE A 476 13.54 -24.44 -4.52
C ILE A 476 13.79 -23.38 -5.60
N HIS A 477 14.07 -22.15 -5.20
CA HIS A 477 14.40 -21.07 -6.14
C HIS A 477 15.65 -21.39 -7.00
N ARG A 478 16.62 -22.11 -6.44
CA ARG A 478 17.83 -22.57 -7.14
C ARG A 478 17.63 -23.88 -7.90
N LYS A 479 16.42 -24.42 -7.93
CA LYS A 479 16.07 -25.74 -8.50
C LYS A 479 16.83 -26.91 -7.83
N GLU A 480 17.18 -26.76 -6.55
CA GLU A 480 17.76 -27.83 -5.74
C GLU A 480 16.66 -28.72 -5.16
N GLU A 481 16.95 -30.02 -5.00
CA GLU A 481 16.01 -30.99 -4.45
C GLU A 481 15.77 -30.73 -2.95
N VAL A 482 14.52 -30.68 -2.51
CA VAL A 482 14.12 -30.42 -1.12
C VAL A 482 13.05 -31.39 -0.61
N TYR A 483 12.54 -32.24 -1.47
CA TYR A 483 11.39 -33.10 -1.19
C TYR A 483 11.61 -34.00 0.03
N GLU A 484 12.73 -34.73 0.07
CA GLU A 484 13.05 -35.64 1.19
C GLU A 484 13.30 -34.87 2.51
N GLU A 485 13.90 -33.68 2.45
CA GLU A 485 14.10 -32.85 3.66
C GLU A 485 12.75 -32.42 4.26
N ILE A 486 11.80 -31.98 3.43
CA ILE A 486 10.48 -31.54 3.88
C ILE A 486 9.64 -32.73 4.35
N LYS A 487 9.69 -33.86 3.66
CA LYS A 487 9.06 -35.11 4.06
C LYS A 487 9.51 -35.54 5.45
N ASN A 488 10.82 -35.61 5.67
CA ASN A 488 11.40 -35.94 6.96
C ASN A 488 10.99 -34.95 8.06
N PHE A 489 10.93 -33.66 7.74
CA PHE A 489 10.46 -32.65 8.67
C PHE A 489 8.99 -32.86 9.06
N ILE A 490 8.11 -33.17 8.11
CA ILE A 490 6.68 -33.43 8.39
C ILE A 490 6.51 -34.65 9.29
N THR A 491 7.21 -35.74 8.98
CA THR A 491 7.04 -37.02 9.67
C THR A 491 7.72 -37.11 11.04
N ASN A 492 8.71 -36.28 11.32
CA ASN A 492 9.46 -36.30 12.56
C ASN A 492 9.20 -35.08 13.44
N GLU A 493 9.50 -33.88 12.95
CA GLU A 493 9.47 -32.67 13.77
C GLU A 493 8.06 -32.03 13.82
N PHE A 494 7.41 -31.84 12.66
CA PHE A 494 6.12 -31.20 12.55
C PHE A 494 5.01 -31.99 13.25
N LYS A 495 5.03 -33.34 13.15
CA LYS A 495 4.10 -34.20 13.88
C LYS A 495 4.23 -34.03 15.40
N ASN A 496 5.44 -33.88 15.92
CA ASN A 496 5.69 -33.74 17.36
C ASN A 496 5.26 -32.37 17.90
N ILE A 497 5.27 -31.34 17.05
CA ILE A 497 4.81 -29.99 17.42
C ILE A 497 3.32 -29.96 17.63
N PHE A 498 2.57 -30.60 16.72
CA PHE A 498 1.11 -30.62 16.70
C PHE A 498 0.53 -31.87 17.35
N ASN A 499 1.39 -32.76 17.85
CA ASN A 499 1.04 -34.02 18.54
C ASN A 499 -0.01 -34.84 17.76
N PHE A 500 0.36 -35.25 16.53
CA PHE A 500 -0.50 -36.10 15.70
C PHE A 500 0.23 -37.37 15.25
N ASP A 501 -0.57 -38.40 14.97
CA ASP A 501 -0.08 -39.62 14.36
C ASP A 501 -0.15 -39.56 12.83
N VAL A 502 0.85 -40.12 12.17
CA VAL A 502 0.92 -40.20 10.72
C VAL A 502 -0.05 -41.29 10.23
N ASN A 503 -1.20 -40.87 9.73
CA ASN A 503 -2.22 -41.78 9.19
C ASN A 503 -1.94 -42.17 7.72
N SER A 504 -2.71 -43.11 7.18
CA SER A 504 -2.56 -43.61 5.81
C SER A 504 -2.83 -42.51 4.75
N GLU A 505 -3.73 -41.60 5.03
CA GLU A 505 -4.07 -40.49 4.13
C GLU A 505 -2.93 -39.46 4.04
N LEU A 506 -2.29 -39.14 5.16
CA LEU A 506 -1.10 -38.29 5.20
C LEU A 506 0.08 -38.97 4.49
N LEU A 507 0.28 -40.27 4.68
CA LEU A 507 1.32 -41.02 3.96
C LEU A 507 1.07 -41.02 2.45
N SER A 508 -0.17 -41.19 2.02
CA SER A 508 -0.55 -41.10 0.61
C SER A 508 -0.22 -39.71 0.05
N PHE A 509 -0.59 -38.64 0.75
CA PHE A 509 -0.29 -37.26 0.37
C PHE A 509 1.23 -37.00 0.27
N ILE A 510 2.01 -37.48 1.22
CA ILE A 510 3.46 -37.26 1.26
C ILE A 510 4.18 -38.10 0.20
N ASN A 511 3.82 -39.38 -0.02
CA ASN A 511 4.57 -40.31 -0.85
C ASN A 511 4.14 -40.35 -2.34
N SER A 512 3.02 -39.75 -2.69
CA SER A 512 2.58 -39.71 -4.09
C SER A 512 3.51 -38.83 -4.93
N THR A 513 4.06 -39.40 -6.01
CA THR A 513 5.04 -38.78 -6.90
C THR A 513 4.44 -38.37 -8.25
N ASN A 514 3.17 -38.67 -8.48
CA ASN A 514 2.52 -38.27 -9.73
C ASN A 514 2.39 -36.75 -9.76
N SER A 515 3.08 -36.10 -10.69
CA SER A 515 2.91 -34.69 -10.98
C SER A 515 1.51 -34.51 -11.60
N GLU A 516 0.53 -34.23 -10.78
CA GLU A 516 -0.75 -33.76 -11.25
C GLU A 516 -0.61 -32.28 -11.55
N GLU A 517 -1.07 -31.87 -12.72
CA GLU A 517 -1.47 -30.47 -12.92
C GLU A 517 -2.46 -30.17 -11.80
N GLY A 518 -2.06 -29.33 -10.86
CA GLY A 518 -2.92 -28.97 -9.76
C GLY A 518 -4.24 -28.53 -10.36
N ASN A 519 -5.34 -28.94 -9.77
CA ASN A 519 -6.58 -28.21 -9.94
C ASN A 519 -6.22 -26.80 -9.48
N GLU A 520 -5.72 -25.97 -10.37
CA GLU A 520 -5.73 -24.56 -10.20
C GLU A 520 -7.20 -24.25 -9.97
N GLY A 521 -7.56 -24.26 -8.68
CA GLY A 521 -8.82 -23.70 -8.29
C GLY A 521 -8.73 -22.30 -8.85
N ALA A 522 -9.36 -22.08 -10.00
CA ALA A 522 -9.38 -20.81 -10.68
C ALA A 522 -9.44 -19.78 -9.54
N ILE A 523 -8.48 -18.86 -9.48
CA ILE A 523 -8.61 -17.69 -8.66
C ILE A 523 -9.88 -17.07 -9.20
N CYS A 524 -11.02 -17.51 -8.71
CA CYS A 524 -12.29 -16.83 -8.92
C CYS A 524 -12.21 -15.59 -8.00
N SER A 525 -11.31 -14.69 -8.38
CA SER A 525 -11.49 -13.31 -8.02
C SER A 525 -12.75 -12.90 -8.81
N ASN A 526 -13.89 -12.78 -8.12
CA ASN A 526 -15.08 -12.18 -8.68
C ASN A 526 -14.83 -10.68 -8.98
N ASN A 527 -13.60 -10.30 -9.31
CA ASN A 527 -13.19 -8.95 -9.67
C ASN A 527 -12.69 -8.86 -11.12
N ILE A 528 -12.72 -9.92 -11.90
CA ILE A 528 -12.36 -9.89 -13.32
C ILE A 528 -13.64 -10.05 -14.16
N TYR A 529 -14.06 -8.95 -14.75
CA TYR A 529 -15.15 -8.92 -15.72
C TYR A 529 -14.63 -9.29 -17.10
N LYS A 530 -15.18 -10.33 -17.72
CA LYS A 530 -14.81 -10.77 -19.05
C LYS A 530 -15.78 -10.20 -20.09
N TYR A 531 -15.26 -9.53 -21.09
CA TYR A 531 -16.00 -9.03 -22.24
C TYR A 531 -15.45 -9.65 -23.51
N SER A 532 -16.34 -10.21 -24.36
CA SER A 532 -15.98 -10.82 -25.65
C SER A 532 -16.81 -10.22 -26.77
N SER A 533 -16.19 -9.94 -27.88
CA SER A 533 -16.84 -9.48 -29.13
C SER A 533 -16.18 -10.15 -30.33
N GLY A 534 -16.86 -11.11 -30.93
CA GLY A 534 -16.29 -11.98 -31.97
C GLY A 534 -15.15 -12.84 -31.37
N GLU A 535 -13.97 -12.76 -31.96
CA GLU A 535 -12.76 -13.47 -31.50
C GLU A 535 -11.96 -12.70 -30.43
N ASP A 536 -12.30 -11.43 -30.21
CA ASP A 536 -11.58 -10.58 -29.25
C ASP A 536 -12.14 -10.74 -27.85
N GLU A 537 -11.24 -10.90 -26.85
CA GLU A 537 -11.56 -10.98 -25.43
C GLU A 537 -10.78 -9.92 -24.62
N VAL A 538 -11.47 -9.26 -23.69
CA VAL A 538 -10.91 -8.28 -22.77
C VAL A 538 -11.25 -8.65 -21.33
N ASN A 539 -10.22 -8.76 -20.51
CA ASN A 539 -10.35 -8.98 -19.07
C ASN A 539 -10.23 -7.64 -18.35
N ILE A 540 -11.32 -7.18 -17.70
CA ILE A 540 -11.39 -5.92 -16.96
C ILE A 540 -11.36 -6.23 -15.47
N GLU A 541 -10.29 -5.84 -14.78
CA GLU A 541 -10.24 -5.98 -13.33
C GLU A 541 -11.02 -4.84 -12.67
N VAL A 542 -12.00 -5.21 -11.84
CA VAL A 542 -12.81 -4.27 -11.06
C VAL A 542 -12.21 -4.12 -9.67
N SER A 543 -11.93 -2.88 -9.25
CA SER A 543 -11.21 -2.62 -7.99
C SER A 543 -11.60 -1.30 -7.34
N THR A 544 -11.06 -1.03 -6.14
CA THR A 544 -11.21 0.27 -5.49
C THR A 544 -10.01 1.16 -5.78
N ILE A 545 -10.22 2.49 -5.80
CA ILE A 545 -9.17 3.49 -6.03
C ILE A 545 -7.99 3.32 -5.05
N HIS A 546 -8.27 2.97 -3.78
CA HIS A 546 -7.22 2.73 -2.79
C HIS A 546 -6.29 1.56 -3.16
N ASN A 547 -6.84 0.50 -3.76
CA ASN A 547 -6.05 -0.69 -4.12
C ASN A 547 -5.14 -0.43 -5.31
N VAL A 548 -5.56 0.45 -6.23
CA VAL A 548 -4.81 0.72 -7.48
C VAL A 548 -3.82 1.89 -7.36
N LYS A 549 -3.67 2.47 -6.16
CA LYS A 549 -2.67 3.50 -5.94
C LYS A 549 -1.27 2.95 -6.20
N GLY A 550 -0.46 3.68 -6.98
CA GLY A 550 0.88 3.25 -7.42
C GLY A 550 0.91 2.50 -8.76
N GLU A 551 -0.20 1.92 -9.21
CA GLU A 551 -0.27 1.16 -10.47
C GLU A 551 -0.31 2.06 -11.71
N THR A 552 -0.06 1.43 -12.87
CA THR A 552 -0.24 2.02 -14.20
C THR A 552 -1.07 1.06 -15.05
N HIS A 553 -2.15 1.55 -15.63
CA HIS A 553 -3.07 0.78 -16.46
C HIS A 553 -2.94 1.18 -17.93
N THR A 554 -3.27 0.30 -18.85
CA THR A 554 -3.41 0.66 -20.26
C THR A 554 -4.64 1.53 -20.45
N ALA A 555 -5.78 1.11 -19.89
CA ALA A 555 -7.00 1.90 -19.83
C ALA A 555 -7.64 1.81 -18.45
N THR A 556 -8.34 2.87 -18.07
CA THR A 556 -9.07 2.95 -16.79
C THR A 556 -10.46 3.51 -17.02
N CYS A 557 -11.49 2.82 -16.50
CA CYS A 557 -12.83 3.35 -16.35
C CYS A 557 -13.06 3.75 -14.89
N TYR A 558 -13.28 5.04 -14.63
CA TYR A 558 -13.68 5.53 -13.32
C TYR A 558 -15.19 5.37 -13.18
N LEU A 559 -15.64 4.58 -12.21
CA LEU A 559 -17.05 4.32 -11.93
C LEU A 559 -17.55 5.31 -10.89
N GLU A 560 -18.59 6.08 -11.21
CA GLU A 560 -19.25 6.97 -10.25
C GLU A 560 -19.81 6.17 -9.08
N THR A 561 -19.48 6.55 -7.84
CA THR A 561 -19.97 5.88 -6.64
C THR A 561 -20.46 6.85 -5.58
N TYR A 562 -21.41 6.39 -4.74
CA TYR A 562 -22.00 7.19 -3.69
C TYR A 562 -21.15 7.17 -2.40
N PHE A 563 -20.78 8.37 -1.96
CA PHE A 563 -20.18 8.61 -0.65
C PHE A 563 -20.70 9.94 -0.08
N ARG A 564 -21.81 9.91 0.66
CA ARG A 564 -22.62 11.07 1.13
C ARG A 564 -23.30 11.84 -0.01
N ASP A 565 -22.86 11.73 -1.20
CA ASP A 565 -23.36 12.18 -2.49
C ASP A 565 -22.55 11.46 -3.58
N TYR A 566 -22.97 11.54 -4.84
CA TYR A 566 -22.21 10.96 -5.96
C TYR A 566 -20.90 11.71 -6.18
N ASP A 567 -19.81 10.95 -6.23
CA ASP A 567 -18.45 11.50 -6.26
C ASP A 567 -18.20 12.35 -7.51
N ILE A 568 -18.62 11.87 -8.69
CA ILE A 568 -18.44 12.63 -9.95
C ILE A 568 -19.35 13.86 -10.01
N LYS A 569 -20.61 13.75 -9.59
CA LYS A 569 -21.53 14.91 -9.49
C LYS A 569 -20.91 16.04 -8.68
N ARG A 570 -20.32 15.72 -7.53
CA ARG A 570 -19.72 16.71 -6.63
C ARG A 570 -18.53 17.46 -7.23
N ILE A 571 -17.78 16.83 -8.13
CA ILE A 571 -16.57 17.40 -8.75
C ILE A 571 -16.79 17.79 -10.22
N LEU A 572 -18.02 17.78 -10.71
CA LEU A 572 -18.33 18.02 -12.13
C LEU A 572 -17.78 19.34 -12.64
N ASP A 573 -17.86 20.41 -11.83
CA ASP A 573 -17.28 21.72 -12.18
C ASP A 573 -15.76 21.64 -12.40
N PHE A 574 -15.06 20.84 -11.62
CA PHE A 574 -13.62 20.61 -11.81
C PHE A 574 -13.33 19.78 -13.06
N ILE A 575 -14.15 18.77 -13.36
CA ILE A 575 -14.03 17.96 -14.59
C ILE A 575 -14.23 18.83 -15.84
N ILE A 576 -15.17 19.75 -15.80
CA ILE A 576 -15.41 20.72 -16.86
C ILE A 576 -14.28 21.76 -16.95
N GLY A 577 -13.66 22.10 -15.83
CA GLY A 577 -12.60 23.12 -15.73
C GLY A 577 -13.05 24.46 -15.16
N ASN A 578 -14.28 24.53 -14.65
CA ASN A 578 -14.86 25.73 -14.01
C ASN A 578 -14.64 25.77 -12.50
N GLY A 579 -14.14 24.64 -11.90
CA GLY A 579 -13.91 24.52 -10.46
C GLY A 579 -12.70 25.32 -10.01
N ASN A 580 -12.85 26.11 -8.96
CA ASN A 580 -11.79 26.93 -8.37
C ASN A 580 -11.80 26.78 -6.83
N ASN A 581 -10.62 26.87 -6.21
CA ASN A 581 -10.41 26.94 -4.76
C ASN A 581 -11.27 25.93 -3.97
N PRO A 582 -11.00 24.63 -4.07
CA PRO A 582 -11.79 23.61 -3.40
C PRO A 582 -11.80 23.83 -1.89
N ASN A 583 -12.99 23.89 -1.30
CA ASN A 583 -13.18 24.07 0.13
C ASN A 583 -14.04 22.95 0.72
N GLY A 584 -13.73 22.58 1.95
CA GLY A 584 -14.44 21.51 2.66
C GLY A 584 -13.80 20.13 2.53
N LYS A 585 -13.71 19.43 3.65
CA LYS A 585 -12.99 18.14 3.77
C LYS A 585 -13.49 17.07 2.79
N VAL A 586 -14.80 17.03 2.53
CA VAL A 586 -15.40 16.01 1.65
C VAL A 586 -15.04 16.27 0.18
N LEU A 587 -15.11 17.51 -0.28
CA LEU A 587 -14.75 17.89 -1.65
C LEU A 587 -13.26 17.66 -1.91
N ILE A 588 -12.40 18.10 -0.98
CA ILE A 588 -10.95 17.90 -1.06
C ILE A 588 -10.60 16.40 -1.15
N LYS A 589 -11.23 15.58 -0.31
CA LYS A 589 -11.04 14.14 -0.35
C LYS A 589 -11.48 13.54 -1.68
N ASN A 590 -12.62 13.99 -2.20
CA ASN A 590 -13.17 13.52 -3.45
C ASN A 590 -12.24 13.87 -4.63
N LEU A 591 -11.77 15.10 -4.71
CA LEU A 591 -10.82 15.54 -5.74
C LEU A 591 -9.54 14.70 -5.70
N LYS A 592 -8.95 14.46 -4.51
CA LYS A 592 -7.77 13.63 -4.36
C LYS A 592 -8.01 12.17 -4.79
N MET A 593 -9.17 11.61 -4.44
CA MET A 593 -9.55 10.26 -4.89
C MET A 593 -9.67 10.18 -6.41
N SER A 594 -10.36 11.12 -7.01
CA SER A 594 -10.52 11.20 -8.46
C SER A 594 -9.21 11.49 -9.18
N PHE A 595 -8.36 12.34 -8.62
CA PHE A 595 -7.00 12.59 -9.11
C PHE A 595 -6.17 11.29 -9.16
N VAL A 596 -6.19 10.50 -8.09
CA VAL A 596 -5.49 9.20 -8.06
C VAL A 596 -6.08 8.26 -9.10
N GLY A 597 -7.39 8.09 -9.16
CA GLY A 597 -8.04 7.17 -10.10
C GLY A 597 -7.82 7.54 -11.56
N MET A 598 -8.07 8.80 -11.92
CA MET A 598 -7.97 9.29 -13.29
C MET A 598 -6.52 9.46 -13.77
N SER A 599 -5.54 9.45 -12.89
CA SER A 599 -4.10 9.48 -13.24
C SER A 599 -3.48 8.09 -13.46
N ARG A 600 -4.27 7.00 -13.43
CA ARG A 600 -3.76 5.63 -13.61
C ARG A 600 -3.54 5.24 -15.07
N PRO A 601 -4.42 5.61 -16.04
CA PRO A 601 -4.31 5.12 -17.40
C PRO A 601 -3.12 5.73 -18.14
N SER A 602 -2.57 4.96 -19.08
CA SER A 602 -1.50 5.38 -19.97
C SER A 602 -2.00 5.71 -21.39
N HIS A 603 -3.18 5.23 -21.79
CA HIS A 603 -3.73 5.42 -23.14
C HIS A 603 -5.16 5.94 -23.12
N LEU A 604 -6.07 5.34 -22.36
CA LEU A 604 -7.50 5.67 -22.40
C LEU A 604 -8.04 5.91 -20.98
N LEU A 605 -8.65 7.06 -20.77
CA LEU A 605 -9.45 7.39 -19.59
C LEU A 605 -10.92 7.41 -19.97
N CYS A 606 -11.71 6.56 -19.32
CA CYS A 606 -13.17 6.61 -19.34
C CYS A 606 -13.70 7.01 -17.95
N VAL A 607 -14.82 7.74 -17.91
CA VAL A 607 -15.54 8.09 -16.67
C VAL A 607 -17.01 7.74 -16.88
N ALA A 608 -17.54 6.84 -16.06
CA ALA A 608 -18.95 6.49 -16.10
C ALA A 608 -19.75 7.45 -15.21
N ILE A 609 -20.76 8.11 -15.76
CA ILE A 609 -21.60 9.11 -15.06
C ILE A 609 -23.07 8.81 -15.33
N HIS A 610 -23.89 8.88 -14.28
CA HIS A 610 -25.34 8.76 -14.41
C HIS A 610 -25.93 9.99 -15.13
N ASN A 611 -26.91 9.76 -16.01
CA ASN A 611 -27.52 10.82 -16.81
C ASN A 611 -28.06 11.97 -15.95
N ASP A 612 -28.70 11.69 -14.80
CA ASP A 612 -29.24 12.72 -13.91
C ASP A 612 -28.15 13.63 -13.31
N ASN A 613 -26.92 13.13 -13.19
CA ASN A 613 -25.79 13.87 -12.63
C ASN A 613 -25.06 14.73 -13.67
N ILE A 614 -25.32 14.50 -14.97
CA ILE A 614 -24.71 15.24 -16.08
C ILE A 614 -25.74 16.15 -16.81
N LEU A 615 -27.03 15.96 -16.58
CA LEU A 615 -28.12 16.61 -17.33
C LEU A 615 -27.93 18.12 -17.51
N GLY A 616 -27.94 18.57 -18.76
CA GLY A 616 -27.75 19.99 -19.14
C GLY A 616 -26.29 20.49 -19.13
N ARG A 617 -25.31 19.57 -18.88
CA ARG A 617 -23.88 19.93 -18.84
C ARG A 617 -23.04 19.27 -19.94
N GLU A 618 -23.70 18.54 -20.87
CA GLU A 618 -23.03 17.75 -21.93
C GLU A 618 -22.22 18.64 -22.86
N GLU A 619 -22.75 19.79 -23.23
CA GLU A 619 -22.06 20.75 -24.12
C GLU A 619 -20.80 21.31 -23.45
N GLU A 620 -20.88 21.68 -22.17
CA GLU A 620 -19.73 22.16 -21.40
C GLU A 620 -18.62 21.08 -21.32
N LEU A 621 -19.00 19.82 -21.14
CA LEU A 621 -18.07 18.72 -21.11
C LEU A 621 -17.40 18.51 -22.48
N ARG A 622 -18.17 18.56 -23.59
CA ARG A 622 -17.60 18.51 -24.95
C ARG A 622 -16.62 19.65 -25.20
N ASN A 623 -17.01 20.86 -24.86
CA ASN A 623 -16.18 22.08 -25.00
C ASN A 623 -14.92 21.98 -24.14
N SER A 624 -14.97 21.26 -23.03
CA SER A 624 -13.82 21.01 -22.17
C SER A 624 -12.93 19.86 -22.66
N GLY A 625 -13.26 19.25 -23.80
CA GLY A 625 -12.44 18.22 -24.48
C GLY A 625 -12.70 16.78 -24.00
N TRP A 626 -13.91 16.48 -23.55
CA TRP A 626 -14.38 15.12 -23.32
C TRP A 626 -15.19 14.62 -24.54
N ASP A 627 -14.99 13.36 -24.91
CA ASP A 627 -15.91 12.67 -25.80
C ASP A 627 -17.06 12.07 -24.96
N ILE A 628 -18.31 12.21 -25.43
CA ILE A 628 -19.48 11.74 -24.67
C ILE A 628 -20.16 10.61 -25.44
N ASN A 629 -20.19 9.43 -24.83
CA ASN A 629 -20.90 8.28 -25.31
C ASN A 629 -22.25 8.13 -24.59
N ASN A 630 -23.35 8.32 -25.34
CA ASN A 630 -24.73 8.25 -24.86
C ASN A 630 -25.44 6.95 -25.27
N ASP A 631 -24.74 5.94 -25.79
CA ASP A 631 -25.33 4.72 -26.33
C ASP A 631 -26.19 3.97 -25.30
N LEU A 632 -25.87 4.08 -24.01
CA LEU A 632 -26.59 3.40 -22.92
C LEU A 632 -27.82 4.17 -22.40
N VAL A 633 -28.05 5.40 -22.79
CA VAL A 633 -29.25 6.16 -22.36
C VAL A 633 -30.31 6.29 -23.46
N GLY A 634 -30.09 5.65 -24.61
CA GLY A 634 -30.94 5.73 -25.78
C GLY A 634 -30.74 7.08 -26.48
N GLY A 635 -30.13 7.10 -27.63
CA GLY A 635 -30.13 8.28 -28.48
C GLY A 635 -31.58 8.70 -28.73
N MET A 636 -32.00 9.88 -28.25
CA MET A 636 -33.12 10.54 -28.92
C MET A 636 -32.65 10.75 -30.35
N ALA A 637 -33.19 9.93 -31.25
CA ALA A 637 -33.05 10.18 -32.67
C ALA A 637 -33.53 11.62 -32.88
N VAL A 638 -32.60 12.50 -33.19
CA VAL A 638 -32.93 13.83 -33.72
C VAL A 638 -33.52 13.52 -35.10
N TYR A 639 -34.84 13.36 -35.15
CA TYR A 639 -35.56 13.45 -36.43
C TYR A 639 -35.45 14.93 -36.84
N ASN A 640 -34.63 15.18 -37.85
CA ASN A 640 -34.65 16.39 -38.66
C ASN A 640 -35.97 16.47 -39.44
#